data_6cbe50036d210e45f95a27846be15c70
#
_entry.id   6cbe50036d210e45f95a27846be15c70
#
_cell.length_a   1.000
_cell.length_b   1.000
_cell.length_c   1.000
_cell.angle_alpha   90.00
_cell.angle_beta   90.00
_cell.angle_gamma   90.00
#
_symmetry.space_group_name_H-M   'P 1'
#
loop_
_entity.id
_entity.type
_entity.pdbx_description
1 polymer ?
#
loop_
_entity_poly.entity_id
_entity_poly.type
_entity_poly.pdbx_seq_one_letter_code
_entity_poly.pdbx_strand_id
1 'polypeptide(L)'
;MNEKIEVFGARVHNLKNIDITIPRNSLTVFTGLSGSGKSSLAFDTIFAEGQRRYIETFSAYARNFLGNMERPDVDKITGLSPVISIEQKTTNKNPRSTVGTTTEIYDYLRLLYARAGEAFSYMSGEKMVKYTEEKVVDMIMADYRERKIYILAPLVRNRKGHYRELFEQMRRKGYLYIRIDGEIEELTRGMKVDRYKNHNIEVVIDKMKLSDTEDATQRERLSKTIATAMKQGDGLIMILDNETSAAKYFSKRLMDPVTGIAYKDPAPNIFSFNSPEGACPHCKGLGIIDEIDLKKVIPDDALNIYEGAIVPLGKYKNQMIFWQIEALLKKYDCTLKTPVKDIPKECMDEILYGSLEKLKIAKELVHTSSDYFISFDGIIKYLRTIMESDDSAAGKKWADQFIAEVTCPECHGQRLNREALSYKIWDKNIAELANMDISELKDWIDHVEEHMTEKQRVIATEIVKEIRKRINFLLEVGLDYLALNRQSATLSGGESQRIRLATQIGSQLVNVLYILDEPSIGLHQRDNERLIKSLKELRDMGNTVIVVEHDEDMMRAADWIVDIGPKAGRKGGEVVFQGKPADMLKKHTLTAQYLNGERKIEIPTERRKGNGKSIKLIGCTGNNLKGVDVTFPLGELIVVTGVSGSGKSTLINETLQPILSQHFYRSLKRPMPYKKIEGIDNIDKVVNVDQSPIGRTPRSNPATYTGVFSDIRQLFVNLPEAKIRGYKPGRFSFNVRGGRCEACGGNGYKTIEMNFLPDVMVPCEICHGKRYNRETLEVRFKGKSIADVLDMTVNMAVEFFENVPQILPKIKALQDVGLGYIKLGQSSTTLSGGESQRVKLATELSKRDTGKTLFILDEPTTGLHFEDIRILMDVLEKLVDRGNTVLIIEHNLDVIKLADYIIDMGPEGGRNGGRLLAAGLPEVVAKNKESHTAPFLAKILK
;
A
#
# COMPACT_ATOMS: atom_id res chain seq x y z
N MET A 1 -10.02 -2.79 42.36
CA MET A 1 -9.27 -3.15 41.14
C MET A 1 -7.81 -2.87 41.44
N ASN A 2 -6.87 -3.71 40.97
CA ASN A 2 -5.45 -3.40 41.14
C ASN A 2 -5.13 -2.08 40.42
N GLU A 3 -4.55 -1.12 41.14
CA GLU A 3 -4.16 0.19 40.56
C GLU A 3 -2.90 0.11 39.67
N LYS A 4 -2.31 -1.09 39.56
CA LYS A 4 -1.03 -1.33 38.89
C LYS A 4 -1.07 -2.62 38.08
N ILE A 5 -0.30 -2.64 36.99
CA ILE A 5 0.08 -3.85 36.28
C ILE A 5 1.46 -4.24 36.82
N GLU A 6 1.61 -5.46 37.28
CA GLU A 6 2.87 -5.98 37.84
C GLU A 6 3.30 -7.20 37.02
N VAL A 7 4.55 -7.19 36.59
CA VAL A 7 5.20 -8.29 35.85
C VAL A 7 6.32 -8.81 36.72
N PHE A 8 6.34 -10.11 37.01
CA PHE A 8 7.36 -10.76 37.84
C PHE A 8 8.11 -11.80 37.01
N GLY A 9 9.43 -11.74 37.04
CA GLY A 9 10.29 -12.77 36.50
C GLY A 9 10.25 -12.90 34.96
N ALA A 10 10.21 -11.82 34.23
CA ALA A 10 10.20 -11.88 32.77
C ALA A 10 11.60 -12.28 32.22
N ARG A 11 11.63 -13.37 31.39
CA ARG A 11 12.87 -13.96 30.84
C ARG A 11 12.82 -14.17 29.33
N VAL A 12 11.84 -13.59 28.66
CA VAL A 12 11.69 -13.73 27.20
C VAL A 12 12.90 -13.13 26.48
N HIS A 13 13.47 -13.86 25.51
CA HIS A 13 14.64 -13.46 24.70
C HIS A 13 15.88 -13.09 25.54
N ASN A 14 16.19 -11.78 25.64
CA ASN A 14 17.36 -11.29 26.37
C ASN A 14 17.03 -10.72 27.75
N LEU A 15 15.76 -10.75 28.17
CA LEU A 15 15.34 -10.27 29.47
C LEU A 15 15.92 -11.13 30.61
N LYS A 16 16.43 -10.49 31.66
CA LYS A 16 17.17 -11.11 32.72
C LYS A 16 16.36 -11.24 34.01
N ASN A 17 15.26 -11.98 33.97
CA ASN A 17 14.39 -12.21 35.12
C ASN A 17 13.96 -10.89 35.79
N ILE A 18 13.38 -10.01 35.00
CA ILE A 18 13.05 -8.65 35.43
C ILE A 18 11.65 -8.56 36.03
N ASP A 19 11.56 -7.68 37.03
CA ASP A 19 10.30 -7.28 37.67
C ASP A 19 10.02 -5.82 37.34
N ILE A 20 8.77 -5.52 36.92
CA ILE A 20 8.32 -4.14 36.64
C ILE A 20 6.93 -3.87 37.20
N THR A 21 6.70 -2.61 37.50
CA THR A 21 5.41 -2.10 37.94
C THR A 21 5.00 -0.92 37.07
N ILE A 22 3.80 -0.99 36.47
CA ILE A 22 3.23 0.02 35.60
C ILE A 22 1.94 0.54 36.22
N PRO A 23 1.82 1.86 36.49
CA PRO A 23 0.55 2.44 36.94
C PRO A 23 -0.56 2.24 35.88
N ARG A 24 -1.78 1.92 36.31
CA ARG A 24 -2.93 1.92 35.40
C ARG A 24 -3.39 3.34 35.11
N ASN A 25 -4.15 3.52 34.02
CA ASN A 25 -4.62 4.82 33.56
C ASN A 25 -3.47 5.84 33.43
N SER A 26 -2.34 5.37 32.88
CA SER A 26 -1.13 6.17 32.69
C SER A 26 -0.59 6.01 31.26
N LEU A 27 0.14 7.01 30.80
CA LEU A 27 0.99 6.94 29.63
C LEU A 27 2.39 6.50 30.09
N THR A 28 2.76 5.26 29.80
CA THR A 28 4.05 4.67 30.16
C THR A 28 4.93 4.50 28.92
N VAL A 29 6.16 5.02 28.96
CA VAL A 29 7.13 4.89 27.89
C VAL A 29 8.18 3.85 28.26
N PHE A 30 8.37 2.85 27.36
CA PHE A 30 9.48 1.92 27.42
C PHE A 30 10.60 2.42 26.52
N THR A 31 11.75 2.72 27.08
CA THR A 31 12.92 3.26 26.37
C THR A 31 14.19 2.47 26.62
N GLY A 32 15.28 2.83 25.96
CA GLY A 32 16.61 2.20 26.07
C GLY A 32 17.22 1.89 24.71
N LEU A 33 18.44 1.42 24.64
CA LEU A 33 19.16 1.13 23.39
C LEU A 33 18.41 0.16 22.47
N SER A 34 18.63 0.23 21.16
CA SER A 34 18.13 -0.76 20.21
C SER A 34 18.63 -2.17 20.58
N GLY A 35 17.73 -3.17 20.64
CA GLY A 35 18.06 -4.51 21.09
C GLY A 35 18.27 -4.68 22.61
N SER A 36 17.87 -3.71 23.43
CA SER A 36 17.94 -3.83 24.92
C SER A 36 16.87 -4.75 25.52
N GLY A 37 15.78 -5.05 24.79
CA GLY A 37 14.68 -5.92 25.26
C GLY A 37 13.33 -5.23 25.42
N LYS A 38 13.17 -3.99 24.98
CA LYS A 38 11.92 -3.21 25.07
C LYS A 38 10.73 -3.93 24.43
N SER A 39 10.87 -4.31 23.16
CA SER A 39 9.83 -4.99 22.40
C SER A 39 9.56 -6.40 22.97
N SER A 40 10.60 -7.09 23.46
CA SER A 40 10.43 -8.38 24.15
C SER A 40 9.58 -8.26 25.41
N LEU A 41 9.72 -7.16 26.15
CA LEU A 41 8.88 -6.91 27.34
C LEU A 41 7.46 -6.48 26.95
N ALA A 42 7.32 -5.54 26.00
CA ALA A 42 6.02 -4.96 25.63
C ALA A 42 5.15 -5.96 24.85
N PHE A 43 5.71 -6.57 23.79
CA PHE A 43 4.96 -7.40 22.85
C PHE A 43 5.07 -8.89 23.17
N ASP A 44 6.29 -9.43 23.31
CA ASP A 44 6.49 -10.87 23.50
C ASP A 44 6.20 -11.34 24.94
N THR A 45 6.03 -10.41 25.89
CA THR A 45 5.68 -10.73 27.29
C THR A 45 4.29 -10.21 27.65
N ILE A 46 4.08 -8.88 27.72
CA ILE A 46 2.83 -8.28 28.26
C ILE A 46 1.67 -8.50 27.28
N PHE A 47 1.85 -8.15 25.99
CA PHE A 47 0.83 -8.35 24.97
C PHE A 47 0.52 -9.84 24.77
N ALA A 48 1.54 -10.66 24.60
CA ALA A 48 1.38 -12.11 24.39
C ALA A 48 0.59 -12.79 25.53
N GLU A 49 0.87 -12.44 26.80
CA GLU A 49 0.12 -12.99 27.93
C GLU A 49 -1.32 -12.44 27.99
N GLY A 50 -1.52 -11.16 27.68
CA GLY A 50 -2.85 -10.55 27.61
C GLY A 50 -3.72 -11.20 26.51
N GLN A 51 -3.16 -11.40 25.33
CA GLN A 51 -3.82 -12.07 24.21
C GLN A 51 -4.11 -13.54 24.54
N ARG A 52 -3.17 -14.27 25.16
CA ARG A 52 -3.35 -15.65 25.60
C ARG A 52 -4.54 -15.77 26.56
N ARG A 53 -4.64 -14.90 27.57
CA ARG A 53 -5.76 -14.88 28.52
C ARG A 53 -7.08 -14.57 27.85
N TYR A 54 -7.09 -13.67 26.88
CA TYR A 54 -8.29 -13.34 26.12
C TYR A 54 -8.78 -14.55 25.31
N ILE A 55 -7.88 -15.25 24.62
CA ILE A 55 -8.21 -16.48 23.87
C ILE A 55 -8.69 -17.61 24.79
N GLU A 56 -8.18 -17.70 26.01
CA GLU A 56 -8.65 -18.70 27.01
C GLU A 56 -10.12 -18.50 27.41
N THR A 57 -10.68 -17.30 27.23
CA THR A 57 -12.10 -17.05 27.50
C THR A 57 -13.03 -17.63 26.42
N PHE A 58 -12.49 -18.01 25.26
CA PHE A 58 -13.29 -18.58 24.17
C PHE A 58 -13.68 -20.04 24.43
N SER A 59 -14.72 -20.51 23.70
CA SER A 59 -15.13 -21.91 23.73
C SER A 59 -13.99 -22.85 23.29
N ALA A 60 -14.00 -24.10 23.74
CA ALA A 60 -13.00 -25.11 23.35
C ALA A 60 -12.94 -25.30 21.83
N TYR A 61 -14.07 -25.18 21.13
CA TYR A 61 -14.11 -25.21 19.66
C TYR A 61 -13.35 -24.06 19.04
N ALA A 62 -13.59 -22.82 19.48
CA ALA A 62 -12.90 -21.64 18.98
C ALA A 62 -11.39 -21.69 19.30
N ARG A 63 -10.99 -22.17 20.48
CA ARG A 63 -9.58 -22.33 20.85
C ARG A 63 -8.86 -23.35 19.96
N ASN A 64 -9.50 -24.47 19.61
CA ASN A 64 -8.91 -25.43 18.67
C ASN A 64 -8.70 -24.86 17.28
N PHE A 65 -9.56 -23.90 16.87
CA PHE A 65 -9.43 -23.19 15.59
C PHE A 65 -8.34 -22.12 15.60
N LEU A 66 -8.18 -21.43 16.73
CA LEU A 66 -7.23 -20.33 16.91
C LEU A 66 -5.82 -20.81 17.29
N GLY A 67 -5.67 -22.08 17.65
CA GLY A 67 -4.42 -22.66 18.14
C GLY A 67 -4.12 -22.33 19.61
N ASN A 68 -3.30 -23.17 20.26
CA ASN A 68 -2.81 -22.91 21.61
C ASN A 68 -1.64 -21.92 21.53
N MET A 69 -1.81 -20.76 22.13
CA MET A 69 -0.69 -19.81 22.32
C MET A 69 0.21 -20.32 23.47
N GLU A 70 1.52 -20.36 23.18
CA GLU A 70 2.51 -20.65 24.23
C GLU A 70 2.52 -19.52 25.26
N ARG A 71 2.63 -19.91 26.53
CA ARG A 71 2.79 -18.92 27.61
C ARG A 71 4.18 -18.30 27.51
N PRO A 72 4.29 -16.95 27.52
CA PRO A 72 5.60 -16.32 27.59
C PRO A 72 6.36 -16.76 28.87
N ASP A 73 7.69 -16.75 28.78
CA ASP A 73 8.55 -17.09 29.91
C ASP A 73 8.55 -15.96 30.96
N VAL A 74 7.54 -16.02 31.82
CA VAL A 74 7.28 -15.08 32.89
C VAL A 74 6.66 -15.82 34.09
N ASP A 75 7.07 -15.47 35.31
CA ASP A 75 6.50 -16.11 36.48
C ASP A 75 5.04 -15.75 36.67
N LYS A 76 4.74 -14.45 36.69
CA LYS A 76 3.36 -13.96 36.89
C LYS A 76 3.18 -12.56 36.33
N ILE A 77 1.98 -12.29 35.77
CA ILE A 77 1.52 -10.92 35.46
C ILE A 77 0.17 -10.68 36.11
N THR A 78 0.05 -9.59 36.87
CA THR A 78 -1.20 -9.18 37.52
C THR A 78 -1.70 -7.86 36.99
N GLY A 79 -3.01 -7.58 37.15
CA GLY A 79 -3.62 -6.30 36.79
C GLY A 79 -3.81 -6.05 35.29
N LEU A 80 -3.64 -7.05 34.41
CA LEU A 80 -3.88 -6.90 32.99
C LEU A 80 -5.37 -6.63 32.69
N SER A 81 -5.61 -5.61 31.86
CA SER A 81 -6.85 -5.38 31.14
C SER A 81 -6.83 -6.09 29.77
N PRO A 82 -7.93 -6.13 29.02
CA PRO A 82 -7.89 -6.50 27.60
C PRO A 82 -6.82 -5.69 26.86
N VAL A 83 -6.00 -6.36 26.04
CA VAL A 83 -4.82 -5.75 25.42
C VAL A 83 -5.04 -5.56 23.91
N ILE A 84 -4.70 -4.37 23.40
CA ILE A 84 -4.69 -4.05 21.98
C ILE A 84 -3.29 -3.59 21.57
N SER A 85 -2.72 -4.24 20.57
CA SER A 85 -1.43 -3.88 19.99
C SER A 85 -1.62 -3.06 18.71
N ILE A 86 -0.84 -1.98 18.60
CA ILE A 86 -0.79 -1.13 17.41
C ILE A 86 0.66 -1.12 16.89
N GLU A 87 0.96 -2.11 16.05
CA GLU A 87 2.29 -2.29 15.46
C GLU A 87 2.40 -1.60 14.09
N GLN A 88 3.64 -1.33 13.65
CA GLN A 88 3.94 -0.71 12.36
C GLN A 88 3.74 -1.62 11.16
N LYS A 89 3.77 -2.94 11.35
CA LYS A 89 3.70 -3.89 10.23
C LYS A 89 2.39 -3.73 9.48
N THR A 90 2.46 -3.29 8.24
CA THR A 90 1.32 -3.30 7.30
C THR A 90 1.04 -4.74 6.91
N THR A 91 0.08 -5.36 7.56
CA THR A 91 -0.34 -6.74 7.25
C THR A 91 -1.31 -6.79 6.07
N ASN A 92 -1.95 -5.68 5.73
CA ASN A 92 -3.01 -5.67 4.73
C ASN A 92 -2.47 -5.31 3.34
N LYS A 93 -2.22 -6.35 2.54
CA LYS A 93 -1.84 -6.25 1.11
C LYS A 93 -3.05 -6.27 0.17
N ASN A 94 -4.27 -6.28 0.71
CA ASN A 94 -5.47 -6.34 -0.10
C ASN A 94 -5.65 -5.01 -0.88
N PRO A 95 -5.65 -5.01 -2.23
CA PRO A 95 -5.79 -3.80 -3.03
C PRO A 95 -7.17 -3.14 -2.89
N ARG A 96 -8.14 -3.83 -2.29
CA ARG A 96 -9.49 -3.32 -2.01
C ARG A 96 -9.60 -2.61 -0.67
N SER A 97 -8.57 -2.71 0.20
CA SER A 97 -8.54 -1.98 1.47
C SER A 97 -8.05 -0.55 1.23
N THR A 98 -8.82 0.41 1.72
CA THR A 98 -8.52 1.85 1.62
C THR A 98 -8.57 2.51 2.99
N VAL A 99 -8.06 3.74 3.10
CA VAL A 99 -8.18 4.55 4.31
C VAL A 99 -9.66 4.63 4.73
N GLY A 100 -10.57 4.94 3.80
CA GLY A 100 -12.00 5.05 4.06
C GLY A 100 -12.66 3.78 4.59
N THR A 101 -12.26 2.61 4.09
CA THR A 101 -12.80 1.32 4.59
C THR A 101 -12.19 0.92 5.93
N THR A 102 -10.93 1.24 6.16
CA THR A 102 -10.25 0.93 7.44
C THR A 102 -10.76 1.79 8.58
N THR A 103 -11.15 3.05 8.28
CA THR A 103 -11.69 4.00 9.26
C THR A 103 -13.21 3.95 9.39
N GLU A 104 -13.88 3.09 8.62
CA GLU A 104 -15.33 2.97 8.51
C GLU A 104 -16.03 4.24 7.95
N ILE A 105 -15.31 5.31 7.66
CA ILE A 105 -15.88 6.55 7.11
C ILE A 105 -16.62 6.27 5.80
N TYR A 106 -16.03 5.43 4.94
CA TYR A 106 -16.65 5.07 3.66
C TYR A 106 -17.98 4.32 3.83
N ASP A 107 -18.12 3.52 4.88
CA ASP A 107 -19.37 2.81 5.17
C ASP A 107 -20.49 3.77 5.61
N TYR A 108 -20.14 4.80 6.39
CA TYR A 108 -21.10 5.88 6.71
C TYR A 108 -21.43 6.74 5.49
N LEU A 109 -20.47 7.03 4.61
CA LEU A 109 -20.74 7.73 3.35
C LEU A 109 -21.69 6.93 2.46
N ARG A 110 -21.48 5.62 2.31
CA ARG A 110 -22.40 4.74 1.58
C ARG A 110 -23.84 4.80 2.15
N LEU A 111 -23.96 4.78 3.45
CA LEU A 111 -25.25 4.90 4.12
C LEU A 111 -25.88 6.29 3.89
N LEU A 112 -25.08 7.35 3.96
CA LEU A 112 -25.50 8.73 3.71
C LEU A 112 -26.03 8.88 2.28
N TYR A 113 -25.30 8.41 1.26
CA TYR A 113 -25.74 8.47 -0.13
C TYR A 113 -26.97 7.61 -0.42
N ALA A 114 -27.10 6.45 0.22
CA ALA A 114 -28.26 5.59 0.07
C ALA A 114 -29.55 6.21 0.68
N ARG A 115 -29.41 7.08 1.68
CA ARG A 115 -30.55 7.65 2.41
C ARG A 115 -30.88 9.09 2.03
N ALA A 116 -29.86 9.90 1.71
CA ALA A 116 -29.99 11.33 1.44
C ALA A 116 -29.53 11.74 0.03
N GLY A 117 -28.91 10.84 -0.73
CA GLY A 117 -28.39 11.10 -2.07
C GLY A 117 -29.51 11.34 -3.10
N GLU A 118 -29.32 12.32 -3.96
CA GLU A 118 -30.18 12.61 -5.10
C GLU A 118 -29.62 11.97 -6.36
N ALA A 119 -30.46 11.23 -7.09
CA ALA A 119 -30.08 10.55 -8.33
C ALA A 119 -30.20 11.49 -9.52
N PHE A 120 -29.18 11.47 -10.39
CA PHE A 120 -29.16 12.15 -11.68
C PHE A 120 -28.96 11.11 -12.80
N SER A 121 -29.45 11.43 -13.99
CA SER A 121 -29.23 10.55 -15.14
C SER A 121 -27.82 10.69 -15.67
N TYR A 122 -27.10 9.57 -15.86
CA TYR A 122 -25.77 9.60 -16.50
C TYR A 122 -25.84 9.89 -18.02
N MET A 123 -27.06 9.90 -18.60
CA MET A 123 -27.27 10.18 -20.02
C MET A 123 -27.67 11.63 -20.27
N SER A 124 -28.67 12.15 -19.55
CA SER A 124 -29.19 13.50 -19.74
C SER A 124 -28.63 14.51 -18.74
N GLY A 125 -28.09 14.07 -17.61
CA GLY A 125 -27.68 14.94 -16.51
C GLY A 125 -28.85 15.44 -15.66
N GLU A 126 -30.09 15.15 -16.03
CA GLU A 126 -31.28 15.60 -15.32
C GLU A 126 -31.52 14.82 -14.03
N LYS A 127 -32.17 15.48 -13.06
CA LYS A 127 -32.54 14.85 -11.79
C LYS A 127 -33.60 13.77 -12.02
N MET A 128 -33.36 12.58 -11.50
CA MET A 128 -34.29 11.47 -11.61
C MET A 128 -35.51 11.64 -10.71
N VAL A 129 -36.65 11.22 -11.18
CA VAL A 129 -37.94 11.34 -10.49
C VAL A 129 -38.55 9.97 -10.22
N LYS A 130 -39.29 9.87 -9.14
CA LYS A 130 -40.07 8.70 -8.76
C LYS A 130 -41.55 9.13 -8.67
N TYR A 131 -42.41 8.43 -9.39
CA TYR A 131 -43.80 8.75 -9.43
C TYR A 131 -44.63 7.73 -8.63
N THR A 132 -45.64 8.21 -7.88
CA THR A 132 -46.69 7.35 -7.36
C THR A 132 -47.71 7.06 -8.46
N GLU A 133 -48.43 5.93 -8.39
CA GLU A 133 -49.45 5.58 -9.38
C GLU A 133 -50.51 6.69 -9.53
N GLU A 134 -50.96 7.29 -8.42
CA GLU A 134 -51.91 8.38 -8.44
C GLU A 134 -51.38 9.58 -9.19
N LYS A 135 -50.11 9.98 -8.95
CA LYS A 135 -49.52 11.12 -9.62
C LYS A 135 -49.31 10.86 -11.12
N VAL A 136 -49.01 9.58 -11.50
CA VAL A 136 -48.94 9.19 -12.93
C VAL A 136 -50.31 9.32 -13.59
N VAL A 137 -51.40 8.90 -12.91
CA VAL A 137 -52.78 9.07 -13.42
C VAL A 137 -53.08 10.55 -13.61
N ASP A 138 -52.80 11.41 -12.63
CA ASP A 138 -53.04 12.85 -12.70
C ASP A 138 -52.30 13.52 -13.86
N MET A 139 -51.01 13.15 -14.03
CA MET A 139 -50.18 13.68 -15.11
C MET A 139 -50.67 13.25 -16.48
N ILE A 140 -51.06 11.97 -16.63
CA ILE A 140 -51.61 11.47 -17.91
C ILE A 140 -52.93 12.15 -18.24
N MET A 141 -53.80 12.29 -17.27
CA MET A 141 -55.09 13.03 -17.43
C MET A 141 -54.87 14.50 -17.82
N ALA A 142 -53.83 15.14 -17.28
CA ALA A 142 -53.53 16.54 -17.61
C ALA A 142 -52.85 16.68 -19.00
N ASP A 143 -51.83 15.85 -19.29
CA ASP A 143 -50.95 16.00 -20.46
C ASP A 143 -51.60 15.51 -21.77
N TYR A 144 -52.55 14.57 -21.72
CA TYR A 144 -53.10 13.88 -22.88
C TYR A 144 -54.64 14.11 -23.06
N ARG A 145 -55.17 15.27 -22.62
CA ARG A 145 -56.58 15.62 -22.82
C ARG A 145 -56.96 15.55 -24.28
N GLU A 146 -58.13 14.95 -24.58
CA GLU A 146 -58.68 14.70 -25.93
C GLU A 146 -57.84 13.81 -26.87
N ARG A 147 -56.67 13.30 -26.41
CA ARG A 147 -55.80 12.51 -27.23
C ARG A 147 -56.07 11.01 -27.12
N LYS A 148 -55.70 10.32 -28.19
CA LYS A 148 -55.66 8.84 -28.18
C LYS A 148 -54.26 8.40 -27.75
N ILE A 149 -54.20 7.59 -26.73
CA ILE A 149 -52.94 7.07 -26.18
C ILE A 149 -52.91 5.55 -26.13
N TYR A 150 -51.70 5.00 -26.27
CA TYR A 150 -51.40 3.61 -25.92
C TYR A 150 -50.70 3.60 -24.58
N ILE A 151 -51.11 2.68 -23.72
CA ILE A 151 -50.46 2.40 -22.47
C ILE A 151 -49.67 1.09 -22.64
N LEU A 152 -48.35 1.17 -22.59
CA LEU A 152 -47.45 0.04 -22.84
C LEU A 152 -46.63 -0.29 -21.61
N ALA A 153 -46.26 -1.59 -21.49
CA ALA A 153 -45.36 -2.07 -20.50
C ALA A 153 -44.06 -2.55 -21.16
N PRO A 154 -42.90 -1.91 -20.94
CA PRO A 154 -41.61 -2.35 -21.48
C PRO A 154 -41.20 -3.69 -20.88
N LEU A 155 -40.95 -4.72 -21.76
CA LEU A 155 -40.54 -6.05 -21.37
C LEU A 155 -39.05 -6.32 -21.65
N VAL A 156 -38.56 -5.77 -22.77
CA VAL A 156 -37.15 -5.89 -23.20
C VAL A 156 -36.64 -4.53 -23.64
N ARG A 157 -35.44 -4.16 -23.23
CA ARG A 157 -34.81 -2.89 -23.61
C ARG A 157 -33.37 -3.13 -24.05
N ASN A 158 -33.10 -2.84 -25.30
CA ASN A 158 -31.81 -2.88 -25.97
C ASN A 158 -31.02 -4.20 -25.71
N ARG A 159 -31.69 -5.35 -25.87
CA ARG A 159 -31.08 -6.68 -25.66
C ARG A 159 -31.23 -7.59 -26.87
N LYS A 160 -30.21 -8.40 -27.13
CA LYS A 160 -30.25 -9.44 -28.17
C LYS A 160 -31.07 -10.64 -27.72
N GLY A 161 -31.78 -11.25 -28.63
CA GLY A 161 -32.55 -12.47 -28.39
C GLY A 161 -33.67 -12.66 -29.41
N HIS A 162 -34.19 -13.88 -29.59
CA HIS A 162 -35.31 -14.17 -30.48
C HIS A 162 -36.70 -14.05 -29.85
N TYR A 163 -36.77 -13.95 -28.53
CA TYR A 163 -37.92 -13.65 -27.64
C TYR A 163 -39.21 -14.46 -27.92
N ARG A 164 -39.14 -15.61 -28.62
CA ARG A 164 -40.30 -16.44 -28.96
C ARG A 164 -41.13 -16.86 -27.75
N GLU A 165 -40.46 -17.24 -26.67
CA GLU A 165 -41.13 -17.67 -25.43
C GLU A 165 -41.87 -16.50 -24.77
N LEU A 166 -41.28 -15.30 -24.76
CA LEU A 166 -41.87 -14.07 -24.25
C LEU A 166 -43.15 -13.73 -25.02
N PHE A 167 -43.14 -13.77 -26.35
CA PHE A 167 -44.33 -13.50 -27.16
C PHE A 167 -45.43 -14.53 -26.90
N GLU A 168 -45.12 -15.81 -26.82
CA GLU A 168 -46.11 -16.84 -26.45
C GLU A 168 -46.66 -16.67 -25.03
N GLN A 169 -45.84 -16.22 -24.06
CA GLN A 169 -46.28 -15.93 -22.70
C GLN A 169 -47.26 -14.74 -22.69
N MET A 170 -46.96 -13.66 -23.41
CA MET A 170 -47.84 -12.50 -23.48
C MET A 170 -49.16 -12.84 -24.19
N ARG A 171 -49.10 -13.61 -25.24
CA ARG A 171 -50.28 -14.11 -25.94
C ARG A 171 -51.18 -14.98 -25.03
N ARG A 172 -50.61 -15.88 -24.23
CA ARG A 172 -51.38 -16.70 -23.26
C ARG A 172 -52.01 -15.87 -22.15
N LYS A 173 -51.42 -14.69 -21.81
CA LYS A 173 -51.99 -13.74 -20.85
C LYS A 173 -53.11 -12.89 -21.45
N GLY A 174 -53.43 -13.07 -22.75
CA GLY A 174 -54.55 -12.40 -23.43
C GLY A 174 -54.21 -11.04 -24.06
N TYR A 175 -52.90 -10.66 -24.13
CA TYR A 175 -52.52 -9.43 -24.85
C TYR A 175 -52.58 -9.65 -26.36
N LEU A 176 -53.06 -8.62 -27.07
CA LEU A 176 -53.30 -8.70 -28.55
C LEU A 176 -52.19 -8.01 -29.33
N TYR A 177 -51.57 -6.97 -28.79
CA TYR A 177 -50.63 -6.14 -29.51
C TYR A 177 -49.34 -6.00 -28.73
N ILE A 178 -48.24 -5.90 -29.48
CA ILE A 178 -46.90 -5.66 -28.96
C ILE A 178 -46.21 -4.62 -29.84
N ARG A 179 -45.36 -3.80 -29.25
CA ARG A 179 -44.51 -2.87 -29.98
C ARG A 179 -43.10 -3.40 -30.00
N ILE A 180 -42.53 -3.50 -31.20
CA ILE A 180 -41.17 -4.02 -31.42
C ILE A 180 -40.40 -2.97 -32.21
N ASP A 181 -39.30 -2.48 -31.64
CA ASP A 181 -38.40 -1.51 -32.25
C ASP A 181 -39.10 -0.26 -32.83
N GLY A 182 -40.22 0.12 -32.23
CA GLY A 182 -41.00 1.29 -32.62
C GLY A 182 -42.30 0.98 -33.37
N GLU A 183 -42.48 -0.20 -33.88
CA GLU A 183 -43.66 -0.61 -34.66
C GLU A 183 -44.61 -1.46 -33.80
N ILE A 184 -45.93 -1.16 -33.86
CA ILE A 184 -46.95 -1.93 -33.14
C ILE A 184 -47.46 -3.05 -34.07
N GLU A 185 -47.28 -4.28 -33.62
CA GLU A 185 -47.68 -5.49 -34.35
C GLU A 185 -48.67 -6.35 -33.53
N GLU A 186 -49.47 -7.17 -34.22
CA GLU A 186 -50.34 -8.13 -33.59
C GLU A 186 -49.57 -9.38 -33.13
N LEU A 187 -49.81 -9.82 -31.90
CA LEU A 187 -49.19 -11.01 -31.33
C LEU A 187 -49.67 -12.30 -31.99
N THR A 188 -48.90 -12.81 -32.93
CA THR A 188 -49.21 -14.03 -33.66
C THR A 188 -48.50 -15.26 -33.09
N ARG A 189 -49.01 -16.47 -33.38
CA ARG A 189 -48.39 -17.73 -32.94
C ARG A 189 -47.04 -17.95 -33.62
N GLY A 190 -46.02 -18.23 -32.83
CA GLY A 190 -44.68 -18.51 -33.35
C GLY A 190 -43.87 -17.27 -33.72
N MET A 191 -44.32 -16.06 -33.35
CA MET A 191 -43.60 -14.78 -33.53
C MET A 191 -42.21 -14.85 -32.96
N LYS A 192 -41.21 -14.27 -33.66
CA LYS A 192 -39.81 -14.17 -33.25
C LYS A 192 -39.15 -12.99 -33.92
N VAL A 193 -38.10 -12.46 -33.30
CA VAL A 193 -37.26 -11.37 -33.85
C VAL A 193 -35.84 -11.86 -34.11
N ASP A 194 -35.02 -11.04 -34.75
CA ASP A 194 -33.65 -11.39 -35.11
C ASP A 194 -32.78 -11.56 -33.85
N ARG A 195 -32.22 -12.74 -33.63
CA ARG A 195 -31.42 -13.11 -32.48
C ARG A 195 -30.16 -12.22 -32.27
N TYR A 196 -29.59 -11.68 -33.32
CA TYR A 196 -28.30 -10.98 -33.32
C TYR A 196 -28.43 -9.48 -33.21
N LYS A 197 -29.64 -8.91 -33.32
CA LYS A 197 -29.94 -7.50 -33.14
C LYS A 197 -30.41 -7.21 -31.73
N ASN A 198 -30.16 -5.97 -31.26
CA ASN A 198 -30.76 -5.48 -30.02
C ASN A 198 -32.19 -5.05 -30.31
N HIS A 199 -33.12 -5.44 -29.44
CA HIS A 199 -34.52 -5.14 -29.57
C HIS A 199 -35.06 -4.39 -28.36
N ASN A 200 -36.05 -3.51 -28.62
CA ASN A 200 -36.95 -2.94 -27.62
C ASN A 200 -38.34 -3.54 -27.84
N ILE A 201 -38.90 -4.13 -26.78
CA ILE A 201 -40.18 -4.84 -26.86
C ILE A 201 -41.07 -4.36 -25.75
N GLU A 202 -42.23 -3.78 -26.11
CA GLU A 202 -43.22 -3.28 -25.16
C GLU A 202 -44.56 -3.95 -25.45
N VAL A 203 -45.26 -4.49 -24.43
CA VAL A 203 -46.61 -5.03 -24.60
C VAL A 203 -47.63 -3.90 -24.46
N VAL A 204 -48.61 -3.85 -25.36
CA VAL A 204 -49.71 -2.91 -25.29
C VAL A 204 -50.73 -3.43 -24.28
N ILE A 205 -50.95 -2.67 -23.20
CA ILE A 205 -51.87 -3.03 -22.12
C ILE A 205 -53.27 -2.54 -22.45
N ASP A 206 -53.39 -1.26 -22.88
CA ASP A 206 -54.68 -0.67 -23.25
C ASP A 206 -54.49 0.46 -24.26
N LYS A 207 -55.55 0.76 -25.01
CA LYS A 207 -55.68 1.88 -25.92
C LYS A 207 -56.90 2.67 -25.52
N MET A 208 -56.75 3.93 -25.18
CA MET A 208 -57.86 4.77 -24.76
C MET A 208 -57.78 6.18 -25.35
N LYS A 209 -58.97 6.80 -25.53
CA LYS A 209 -59.09 8.24 -25.77
C LYS A 209 -59.52 8.92 -24.50
N LEU A 210 -58.74 9.89 -24.03
CA LEU A 210 -59.08 10.67 -22.86
C LEU A 210 -60.09 11.74 -23.21
N SER A 211 -61.07 12.01 -22.35
CA SER A 211 -62.06 13.08 -22.50
C SER A 211 -61.53 14.40 -21.93
N ASP A 212 -62.17 15.51 -22.36
CA ASP A 212 -61.82 16.85 -21.84
C ASP A 212 -62.36 17.11 -20.43
N THR A 213 -63.35 16.32 -20.00
CA THR A 213 -63.94 16.40 -18.66
C THR A 213 -63.39 15.36 -17.70
N GLU A 214 -63.25 15.73 -16.42
CA GLU A 214 -62.89 14.78 -15.36
C GLU A 214 -64.02 13.73 -15.17
N ASP A 215 -63.93 12.63 -15.92
CA ASP A 215 -64.81 11.48 -15.76
C ASP A 215 -64.25 10.47 -14.78
N ALA A 216 -64.94 10.32 -13.63
CA ALA A 216 -64.54 9.41 -12.56
C ALA A 216 -64.39 7.95 -13.10
N THR A 217 -65.20 7.51 -14.03
CA THR A 217 -65.16 6.17 -14.65
C THR A 217 -63.91 6.00 -15.47
N GLN A 218 -63.52 7.04 -16.19
CA GLN A 218 -62.31 7.02 -17.03
C GLN A 218 -61.03 7.04 -16.15
N ARG A 219 -61.03 7.80 -15.06
CA ARG A 219 -59.96 7.83 -14.07
C ARG A 219 -59.78 6.46 -13.40
N GLU A 220 -60.85 5.79 -13.00
CA GLU A 220 -60.79 4.46 -12.42
C GLU A 220 -60.24 3.43 -13.42
N ARG A 221 -60.70 3.47 -14.69
CA ARG A 221 -60.17 2.61 -15.74
C ARG A 221 -58.67 2.84 -15.98
N LEU A 222 -58.26 4.11 -16.10
CA LEU A 222 -56.86 4.49 -16.27
C LEU A 222 -56.00 4.02 -15.10
N SER A 223 -56.46 4.18 -13.86
CA SER A 223 -55.77 3.72 -12.65
C SER A 223 -55.54 2.18 -12.67
N LYS A 224 -56.58 1.40 -13.02
CA LYS A 224 -56.47 -0.07 -13.13
C LYS A 224 -55.53 -0.50 -14.25
N THR A 225 -55.57 0.22 -15.38
CA THR A 225 -54.67 -0.03 -16.52
C THR A 225 -53.22 0.28 -16.17
N ILE A 226 -52.96 1.40 -15.51
CA ILE A 226 -51.60 1.80 -15.04
C ILE A 226 -51.05 0.78 -14.05
N ALA A 227 -51.86 0.35 -13.05
CA ALA A 227 -51.46 -0.67 -12.12
C ALA A 227 -51.09 -2.01 -12.82
N THR A 228 -51.87 -2.39 -13.81
CA THR A 228 -51.58 -3.58 -14.63
C THR A 228 -50.30 -3.41 -15.45
N ALA A 229 -50.15 -2.25 -16.10
CA ALA A 229 -48.97 -1.95 -16.92
C ALA A 229 -47.68 -1.90 -16.06
N MET A 230 -47.74 -1.29 -14.88
CA MET A 230 -46.61 -1.26 -13.92
C MET A 230 -46.23 -2.65 -13.41
N LYS A 231 -47.26 -3.51 -13.18
CA LYS A 231 -46.99 -4.90 -12.80
C LYS A 231 -46.31 -5.71 -13.91
N GLN A 232 -46.69 -5.52 -15.19
CA GLN A 232 -46.06 -6.22 -16.32
C GLN A 232 -44.69 -5.65 -16.67
N GLY A 233 -44.50 -4.33 -16.59
CA GLY A 233 -43.27 -3.61 -16.89
C GLY A 233 -42.31 -3.46 -15.72
N ASP A 234 -42.49 -4.24 -14.63
CA ASP A 234 -41.64 -4.21 -13.45
C ASP A 234 -41.46 -2.77 -12.87
N GLY A 235 -42.61 -2.07 -12.77
CA GLY A 235 -42.67 -0.69 -12.24
C GLY A 235 -42.43 0.41 -13.25
N LEU A 236 -42.23 0.08 -14.54
CA LEU A 236 -42.03 1.03 -15.65
C LEU A 236 -43.18 0.92 -16.62
N ILE A 237 -43.72 2.05 -17.06
CA ILE A 237 -44.72 2.13 -18.14
C ILE A 237 -44.27 3.17 -19.17
N MET A 238 -44.79 3.01 -20.37
CA MET A 238 -44.64 3.97 -21.46
C MET A 238 -46.02 4.39 -21.97
N ILE A 239 -46.20 5.69 -22.09
CA ILE A 239 -47.38 6.27 -22.76
C ILE A 239 -46.95 6.74 -24.13
N LEU A 240 -47.61 6.24 -25.14
CA LEU A 240 -47.36 6.61 -26.53
C LEU A 240 -48.58 7.41 -27.07
N ASP A 241 -48.34 8.61 -27.48
CA ASP A 241 -49.36 9.44 -28.16
C ASP A 241 -49.54 8.89 -29.57
N ASN A 242 -50.78 8.55 -29.93
CA ASN A 242 -51.11 7.95 -31.22
C ASN A 242 -50.99 8.95 -32.40
N GLU A 243 -51.06 10.25 -32.15
CA GLU A 243 -51.04 11.29 -33.18
C GLU A 243 -49.61 11.78 -33.44
N THR A 244 -48.83 11.97 -32.39
CA THR A 244 -47.47 12.52 -32.47
C THR A 244 -46.38 11.43 -32.45
N SER A 245 -46.74 10.17 -32.14
CA SER A 245 -45.80 9.06 -31.89
C SER A 245 -44.80 9.37 -30.79
N ALA A 246 -45.03 10.40 -29.95
CA ALA A 246 -44.16 10.74 -28.83
C ALA A 246 -44.36 9.77 -27.67
N ALA A 247 -43.27 9.22 -27.21
CA ALA A 247 -43.26 8.31 -26.07
C ALA A 247 -42.81 9.04 -24.79
N LYS A 248 -43.58 8.87 -23.70
CA LYS A 248 -43.24 9.37 -22.38
C LYS A 248 -43.24 8.22 -21.39
N TYR A 249 -42.20 8.16 -20.55
CA TYR A 249 -42.03 7.08 -19.59
C TYR A 249 -42.42 7.54 -18.17
N PHE A 250 -42.97 6.62 -17.38
CA PHE A 250 -43.28 6.80 -15.98
C PHE A 250 -42.86 5.57 -15.21
N SER A 251 -42.28 5.76 -14.00
CA SER A 251 -41.82 4.65 -13.20
C SER A 251 -42.09 4.87 -11.72
N LYS A 252 -42.32 3.76 -11.01
CA LYS A 252 -42.27 3.71 -9.52
C LYS A 252 -40.82 3.76 -9.01
N ARG A 253 -39.85 3.45 -9.85
CA ARG A 253 -38.43 3.57 -9.57
C ARG A 253 -37.92 4.94 -9.97
N LEU A 254 -36.73 5.29 -9.47
CA LEU A 254 -36.02 6.49 -9.93
C LEU A 254 -35.78 6.38 -11.43
N MET A 255 -36.23 7.35 -12.18
CA MET A 255 -36.21 7.33 -13.64
C MET A 255 -35.88 8.71 -14.18
N ASP A 256 -35.14 8.71 -15.28
CA ASP A 256 -34.94 9.87 -16.13
C ASP A 256 -36.20 10.10 -16.99
N PRO A 257 -36.91 11.23 -16.82
CA PRO A 257 -38.13 11.48 -17.57
C PRO A 257 -37.91 11.65 -19.07
N VAL A 258 -36.69 11.97 -19.52
CA VAL A 258 -36.34 12.19 -20.93
C VAL A 258 -35.96 10.90 -21.63
N THR A 259 -35.04 10.13 -21.04
CA THR A 259 -34.51 8.92 -21.67
C THR A 259 -35.19 7.64 -21.22
N GLY A 260 -36.01 7.70 -20.17
CA GLY A 260 -36.67 6.55 -19.57
C GLY A 260 -35.73 5.54 -18.90
N ILE A 261 -34.44 5.90 -18.67
CA ILE A 261 -33.52 5.07 -17.89
C ILE A 261 -33.97 5.06 -16.44
N ALA A 262 -34.09 3.86 -15.85
CA ALA A 262 -34.50 3.69 -14.47
C ALA A 262 -33.38 3.05 -13.66
N TYR A 263 -33.14 3.59 -12.45
CA TYR A 263 -32.22 3.05 -11.47
C TYR A 263 -32.95 2.17 -10.46
N LYS A 264 -32.21 1.25 -9.85
CA LYS A 264 -32.71 0.52 -8.69
C LYS A 264 -32.88 1.48 -7.50
N ASP A 265 -33.70 1.10 -6.53
CA ASP A 265 -33.78 1.87 -5.29
C ASP A 265 -32.41 1.90 -4.61
N PRO A 266 -31.93 3.07 -4.15
CA PRO A 266 -30.58 3.21 -3.60
C PRO A 266 -30.43 2.40 -2.31
N ALA A 267 -29.44 1.52 -2.31
CA ALA A 267 -29.02 0.73 -1.15
C ALA A 267 -27.52 0.90 -0.92
N PRO A 268 -26.99 0.74 0.29
CA PRO A 268 -25.57 0.97 0.58
C PRO A 268 -24.59 0.12 -0.26
N ASN A 269 -25.01 -1.04 -0.75
CA ASN A 269 -24.21 -1.92 -1.61
C ASN A 269 -23.98 -1.35 -3.02
N ILE A 270 -24.88 -0.50 -3.54
CA ILE A 270 -24.71 0.18 -4.83
C ILE A 270 -23.52 1.16 -4.78
N PHE A 271 -23.24 1.73 -3.63
CA PHE A 271 -22.14 2.66 -3.40
C PHE A 271 -20.85 1.96 -2.93
N SER A 272 -20.79 0.63 -3.00
CA SER A 272 -19.63 -0.15 -2.58
C SER A 272 -18.85 -0.64 -3.80
N PHE A 273 -17.58 -0.24 -3.90
CA PHE A 273 -16.67 -0.78 -4.92
C PHE A 273 -16.26 -2.24 -4.65
N ASN A 274 -16.62 -2.79 -3.49
CA ASN A 274 -16.44 -4.20 -3.15
C ASN A 274 -17.68 -5.06 -3.45
N SER A 275 -18.79 -4.42 -3.82
CA SER A 275 -20.02 -5.10 -4.21
C SER A 275 -20.11 -5.22 -5.74
N PRO A 276 -20.52 -6.36 -6.31
CA PRO A 276 -20.76 -6.49 -7.76
C PRO A 276 -21.77 -5.47 -8.30
N GLU A 277 -22.70 -4.98 -7.45
CA GLU A 277 -23.73 -4.02 -7.85
C GLU A 277 -23.19 -2.59 -7.99
N GLY A 278 -22.17 -2.21 -7.21
CA GLY A 278 -21.62 -0.87 -7.20
C GLY A 278 -20.29 -0.75 -7.94
N ALA A 279 -19.54 -1.84 -8.05
CA ALA A 279 -18.22 -1.84 -8.65
C ALA A 279 -18.24 -1.49 -10.15
N CYS A 280 -17.24 -0.75 -10.60
CA CYS A 280 -16.99 -0.58 -12.03
C CYS A 280 -16.83 -1.94 -12.70
N PRO A 281 -17.58 -2.27 -13.77
CA PRO A 281 -17.54 -3.58 -14.39
C PRO A 281 -16.18 -3.90 -15.05
N HIS A 282 -15.45 -2.88 -15.49
CA HIS A 282 -14.16 -3.03 -16.17
C HIS A 282 -13.03 -3.37 -15.19
N CYS A 283 -12.80 -2.55 -14.17
CA CYS A 283 -11.75 -2.78 -13.16
C CYS A 283 -12.23 -3.58 -11.94
N LYS A 284 -13.48 -4.02 -11.90
CA LYS A 284 -14.07 -4.77 -10.77
C LYS A 284 -13.88 -4.08 -9.41
N GLY A 285 -13.93 -2.74 -9.39
CA GLY A 285 -13.79 -1.93 -8.20
C GLY A 285 -12.36 -1.63 -7.75
N LEU A 286 -11.34 -1.98 -8.53
CA LEU A 286 -9.94 -1.66 -8.20
C LEU A 286 -9.55 -0.22 -8.54
N GLY A 287 -10.20 0.41 -9.52
CA GLY A 287 -9.88 1.75 -10.02
C GLY A 287 -8.67 1.79 -10.96
N ILE A 288 -7.90 0.71 -10.99
CA ILE A 288 -6.73 0.50 -11.84
C ILE A 288 -6.89 -0.81 -12.59
N ILE A 289 -6.20 -0.93 -13.71
CA ILE A 289 -6.08 -2.17 -14.48
C ILE A 289 -4.62 -2.43 -14.81
N ASP A 290 -4.30 -3.70 -14.93
CA ASP A 290 -2.99 -4.13 -15.37
C ASP A 290 -2.92 -4.05 -16.90
N GLU A 291 -2.00 -3.24 -17.42
CA GLU A 291 -1.76 -3.09 -18.84
C GLU A 291 -0.27 -3.33 -19.16
N ILE A 292 0.00 -3.88 -20.33
CA ILE A 292 1.38 -4.09 -20.75
C ILE A 292 1.99 -2.74 -21.14
N ASP A 293 3.06 -2.39 -20.49
CA ASP A 293 3.80 -1.16 -20.71
C ASP A 293 4.76 -1.28 -21.88
N LEU A 294 4.41 -0.68 -23.01
CA LEU A 294 5.24 -0.72 -24.23
C LEU A 294 6.65 -0.16 -24.01
N LYS A 295 6.84 0.80 -23.11
CA LYS A 295 8.19 1.31 -22.78
C LYS A 295 9.01 0.33 -21.93
N LYS A 296 8.38 -0.61 -21.24
CA LYS A 296 9.08 -1.72 -20.59
C LYS A 296 9.36 -2.85 -21.56
N VAL A 297 8.50 -3.01 -22.57
CA VAL A 297 8.70 -3.98 -23.66
C VAL A 297 9.83 -3.54 -24.58
N ILE A 298 9.87 -2.24 -24.93
CA ILE A 298 10.88 -1.63 -25.77
C ILE A 298 11.41 -0.38 -25.04
N PRO A 299 12.37 -0.53 -24.09
CA PRO A 299 12.89 0.59 -23.31
C PRO A 299 13.85 1.50 -24.11
N ASP A 300 14.49 0.98 -25.16
CA ASP A 300 15.44 1.69 -26.00
C ASP A 300 15.16 1.35 -27.48
N ASP A 301 14.60 2.31 -28.17
CA ASP A 301 14.25 2.20 -29.59
C ASP A 301 15.44 2.42 -30.56
N ALA A 302 16.56 2.87 -30.05
CA ALA A 302 17.83 2.92 -30.80
C ALA A 302 18.46 1.54 -30.99
N LEU A 303 18.11 0.55 -30.18
CA LEU A 303 18.52 -0.83 -30.32
C LEU A 303 17.72 -1.52 -31.45
N ASN A 304 18.30 -2.59 -32.02
CA ASN A 304 17.62 -3.45 -32.96
C ASN A 304 17.09 -4.71 -32.28
N ILE A 305 16.18 -5.42 -32.95
CA ILE A 305 15.53 -6.64 -32.42
C ILE A 305 16.55 -7.77 -32.23
N TYR A 306 17.56 -7.87 -33.08
CA TYR A 306 18.62 -8.86 -32.97
C TYR A 306 19.44 -8.71 -31.66
N GLU A 307 19.71 -7.49 -31.23
CA GLU A 307 20.42 -7.17 -30.00
C GLU A 307 19.54 -7.19 -28.76
N GLY A 308 18.23 -7.36 -28.91
CA GLY A 308 17.27 -7.50 -27.82
C GLY A 308 16.50 -6.21 -27.49
N ALA A 309 16.21 -5.35 -28.45
CA ALA A 309 15.37 -4.17 -28.28
C ALA A 309 14.00 -4.52 -27.65
N ILE A 310 13.44 -5.69 -28.00
CA ILE A 310 12.21 -6.24 -27.43
C ILE A 310 12.61 -7.11 -26.24
N VAL A 311 12.64 -6.52 -25.05
CA VAL A 311 13.13 -7.14 -23.82
C VAL A 311 12.48 -8.50 -23.51
N PRO A 312 11.16 -8.71 -23.68
CA PRO A 312 10.53 -10.01 -23.47
C PRO A 312 11.11 -11.14 -24.34
N LEU A 313 11.62 -10.84 -25.51
CA LEU A 313 12.22 -11.84 -26.39
C LEU A 313 13.71 -12.06 -26.09
N GLY A 314 14.34 -11.02 -25.54
CA GLY A 314 15.81 -10.98 -25.34
C GLY A 314 16.58 -10.88 -26.66
N LYS A 315 17.88 -11.25 -26.64
CA LYS A 315 18.70 -11.30 -27.86
C LYS A 315 18.23 -12.41 -28.78
N TYR A 316 18.50 -12.23 -30.08
CA TYR A 316 18.15 -13.23 -31.10
C TYR A 316 18.46 -14.64 -30.68
N LYS A 317 17.52 -15.52 -30.89
CA LYS A 317 17.64 -16.99 -30.78
C LYS A 317 16.99 -17.62 -31.99
N ASN A 318 17.50 -18.77 -32.41
CA ASN A 318 16.91 -19.50 -33.53
C ASN A 318 15.59 -20.19 -33.09
N GLN A 319 14.51 -19.39 -32.96
CA GLN A 319 13.20 -19.82 -32.49
C GLN A 319 12.11 -19.26 -33.41
N MET A 320 10.97 -19.95 -33.46
CA MET A 320 9.86 -19.64 -34.35
C MET A 320 9.37 -18.18 -34.25
N ILE A 321 9.34 -17.59 -33.07
CA ILE A 321 8.88 -16.20 -32.88
C ILE A 321 9.77 -15.19 -33.62
N PHE A 322 11.08 -15.41 -33.64
CA PHE A 322 11.99 -14.55 -34.42
C PHE A 322 11.85 -14.74 -35.92
N TRP A 323 11.54 -15.97 -36.39
CA TRP A 323 11.27 -16.22 -37.80
C TRP A 323 9.99 -15.54 -38.28
N GLN A 324 8.95 -15.52 -37.43
CA GLN A 324 7.70 -14.81 -37.68
C GLN A 324 7.94 -13.28 -37.78
N ILE A 325 8.71 -12.72 -36.84
CA ILE A 325 9.07 -11.31 -36.87
C ILE A 325 9.94 -10.98 -38.12
N GLU A 326 10.88 -11.84 -38.48
CA GLU A 326 11.69 -11.64 -39.68
C GLU A 326 10.84 -11.66 -40.94
N ALA A 327 9.82 -12.54 -41.04
CA ALA A 327 8.88 -12.59 -42.13
C ALA A 327 8.04 -11.31 -42.24
N LEU A 328 7.63 -10.73 -41.09
CA LEU A 328 6.95 -9.44 -41.03
C LEU A 328 7.86 -8.30 -41.48
N LEU A 329 9.06 -8.22 -40.97
CA LEU A 329 10.03 -7.17 -41.30
C LEU A 329 10.36 -7.14 -42.80
N LYS A 330 10.50 -8.33 -43.42
CA LYS A 330 10.73 -8.46 -44.86
C LYS A 330 9.60 -7.85 -45.71
N LYS A 331 8.34 -7.89 -45.23
CA LYS A 331 7.18 -7.28 -45.91
C LYS A 331 7.32 -5.76 -46.02
N TYR A 332 8.08 -5.15 -45.11
CA TYR A 332 8.32 -3.71 -45.00
C TYR A 332 9.76 -3.31 -45.34
N ASP A 333 10.51 -4.14 -46.05
CA ASP A 333 11.90 -3.95 -46.45
C ASP A 333 12.86 -3.69 -45.23
N CYS A 334 12.51 -4.20 -44.06
CA CYS A 334 13.27 -4.14 -42.84
C CYS A 334 13.91 -5.46 -42.47
N THR A 335 14.88 -5.42 -41.55
CA THR A 335 15.58 -6.63 -41.03
C THR A 335 15.60 -6.61 -39.49
N LEU A 336 15.93 -7.75 -38.88
CA LEU A 336 16.14 -7.84 -37.40
C LEU A 336 17.23 -6.89 -36.89
N LYS A 337 18.13 -6.41 -37.76
CA LYS A 337 19.21 -5.46 -37.42
C LYS A 337 18.83 -3.99 -37.63
N THR A 338 17.63 -3.71 -38.15
CA THR A 338 17.12 -2.34 -38.25
C THR A 338 16.77 -1.83 -36.87
N PRO A 339 17.25 -0.62 -36.46
CA PRO A 339 16.85 -0.02 -35.19
C PRO A 339 15.33 0.12 -35.10
N VAL A 340 14.76 -0.10 -33.92
CA VAL A 340 13.29 -0.09 -33.74
C VAL A 340 12.68 1.25 -34.16
N LYS A 341 13.35 2.38 -33.89
CA LYS A 341 12.93 3.73 -34.29
C LYS A 341 12.80 3.93 -35.80
N ASP A 342 13.53 3.12 -36.59
CA ASP A 342 13.57 3.21 -38.06
C ASP A 342 12.60 2.20 -38.72
N ILE A 343 11.92 1.35 -37.93
CA ILE A 343 10.90 0.42 -38.40
C ILE A 343 9.57 1.17 -38.56
N PRO A 344 8.86 1.03 -39.71
CA PRO A 344 7.55 1.63 -39.89
C PRO A 344 6.56 1.27 -38.79
N LYS A 345 5.73 2.23 -38.38
CA LYS A 345 4.80 2.07 -37.26
C LYS A 345 3.82 0.92 -37.49
N GLU A 346 3.33 0.76 -38.72
CA GLU A 346 2.42 -0.32 -39.11
C GLU A 346 3.07 -1.69 -38.88
N CYS A 347 4.34 -1.84 -39.24
CA CYS A 347 5.11 -3.08 -38.98
C CYS A 347 5.29 -3.33 -37.49
N MET A 348 5.63 -2.28 -36.71
CA MET A 348 5.74 -2.42 -35.25
C MET A 348 4.40 -2.77 -34.60
N ASP A 349 3.29 -2.21 -35.09
CA ASP A 349 1.95 -2.55 -34.60
C ASP A 349 1.61 -4.02 -34.92
N GLU A 350 1.95 -4.54 -36.10
CA GLU A 350 1.80 -5.98 -36.40
C GLU A 350 2.71 -6.84 -35.51
N ILE A 351 3.93 -6.42 -35.21
CA ILE A 351 4.84 -7.15 -34.30
C ILE A 351 4.27 -7.17 -32.87
N LEU A 352 3.72 -6.05 -32.40
CA LEU A 352 3.20 -5.94 -31.05
C LEU A 352 1.84 -6.60 -30.87
N TYR A 353 0.89 -6.35 -31.76
CA TYR A 353 -0.51 -6.75 -31.61
C TYR A 353 -0.94 -7.94 -32.48
N GLY A 354 -0.09 -8.36 -33.40
CA GLY A 354 -0.35 -9.49 -34.31
C GLY A 354 -0.75 -9.07 -35.70
N SER A 355 -0.56 -9.95 -36.65
CA SER A 355 -0.94 -9.77 -38.07
C SER A 355 -2.21 -10.54 -38.40
N LEU A 356 -3.10 -9.93 -39.19
CA LEU A 356 -4.31 -10.58 -39.71
C LEU A 356 -3.97 -11.56 -40.82
N GLU A 357 -2.84 -11.38 -41.50
CA GLU A 357 -2.38 -12.21 -42.59
C GLU A 357 -1.55 -13.39 -42.09
N LYS A 358 -1.66 -14.52 -42.77
CA LYS A 358 -0.77 -15.65 -42.48
C LYS A 358 0.61 -15.36 -43.05
N LEU A 359 1.63 -15.51 -42.20
CA LEU A 359 3.03 -15.27 -42.56
C LEU A 359 3.62 -16.51 -43.25
N LYS A 360 4.32 -16.27 -44.34
CA LYS A 360 5.09 -17.31 -45.04
C LYS A 360 6.48 -17.41 -44.43
N ILE A 361 6.81 -18.57 -43.84
CA ILE A 361 8.12 -18.84 -43.28
C ILE A 361 8.96 -19.66 -44.29
N ALA A 362 10.23 -19.29 -44.38
CA ALA A 362 11.16 -19.96 -45.31
C ALA A 362 11.30 -21.46 -45.01
N LYS A 363 11.26 -22.27 -46.04
CA LYS A 363 11.32 -23.77 -45.97
C LYS A 363 12.55 -24.28 -45.23
N GLU A 364 13.69 -23.60 -45.42
CA GLU A 364 14.95 -23.94 -44.83
C GLU A 364 14.94 -23.86 -43.30
N LEU A 365 14.14 -22.96 -42.74
CA LEU A 365 14.05 -22.76 -41.29
C LEU A 365 13.16 -23.81 -40.61
N VAL A 366 12.15 -24.32 -41.31
CA VAL A 366 11.18 -25.27 -40.75
C VAL A 366 11.48 -26.71 -41.15
N HIS A 367 12.53 -26.95 -41.98
CA HIS A 367 12.91 -28.27 -42.50
C HIS A 367 11.75 -29.02 -43.18
N THR A 368 10.91 -28.33 -43.95
CA THR A 368 9.76 -28.91 -44.68
C THR A 368 9.97 -28.84 -46.20
N SER A 369 9.25 -29.69 -46.94
CA SER A 369 9.30 -29.71 -48.39
C SER A 369 8.34 -28.69 -49.05
N SER A 370 7.45 -28.06 -48.27
CA SER A 370 6.43 -27.12 -48.75
C SER A 370 6.46 -25.82 -47.95
N ASP A 371 5.89 -24.74 -48.52
CA ASP A 371 5.74 -23.45 -47.82
C ASP A 371 4.89 -23.61 -46.58
N TYR A 372 5.36 -23.03 -45.47
CA TYR A 372 4.68 -23.06 -44.17
C TYR A 372 4.07 -21.72 -43.88
N PHE A 373 2.73 -21.70 -43.64
CA PHE A 373 1.97 -20.51 -43.33
C PHE A 373 1.46 -20.55 -41.90
N ILE A 374 1.81 -19.54 -41.09
CA ILE A 374 1.43 -19.45 -39.67
C ILE A 374 0.82 -18.08 -39.36
N SER A 375 -0.13 -18.05 -38.44
CA SER A 375 -0.63 -16.81 -37.85
C SER A 375 0.35 -16.30 -36.79
N PHE A 376 0.46 -15.00 -36.71
CA PHE A 376 1.24 -14.35 -35.68
C PHE A 376 0.35 -13.48 -34.78
N ASP A 377 0.23 -13.87 -33.53
CA ASP A 377 -0.67 -13.27 -32.56
C ASP A 377 -0.11 -12.00 -31.88
N GLY A 378 1.17 -11.66 -32.12
CA GLY A 378 1.83 -10.51 -31.54
C GLY A 378 2.43 -10.75 -30.13
N ILE A 379 3.36 -9.89 -29.76
CA ILE A 379 4.10 -9.99 -28.49
C ILE A 379 3.21 -9.71 -27.28
N ILE A 380 2.26 -8.78 -27.40
CA ILE A 380 1.33 -8.44 -26.34
C ILE A 380 0.46 -9.65 -25.95
N LYS A 381 -0.08 -10.36 -26.95
CA LYS A 381 -0.87 -11.58 -26.69
C LYS A 381 0.00 -12.70 -26.13
N TYR A 382 1.23 -12.84 -26.59
CA TYR A 382 2.20 -13.79 -26.03
C TYR A 382 2.45 -13.54 -24.53
N LEU A 383 2.68 -12.28 -24.13
CA LEU A 383 2.84 -11.92 -22.73
C LEU A 383 1.58 -12.21 -21.91
N ARG A 384 0.37 -11.84 -22.42
CA ARG A 384 -0.91 -12.13 -21.74
C ARG A 384 -1.13 -13.63 -21.54
N THR A 385 -0.82 -14.44 -22.55
CA THR A 385 -0.93 -15.90 -22.45
C THR A 385 -0.06 -16.47 -21.34
N ILE A 386 1.17 -15.96 -21.18
CA ILE A 386 2.06 -16.38 -20.08
C ILE A 386 1.49 -15.94 -18.71
N MET A 387 0.88 -14.76 -18.63
CA MET A 387 0.26 -14.27 -17.40
C MET A 387 -0.95 -15.10 -17.00
N GLU A 388 -1.76 -15.53 -17.96
CA GLU A 388 -2.99 -16.29 -17.74
C GLU A 388 -2.74 -17.80 -17.56
N SER A 389 -1.59 -18.31 -18.03
CA SER A 389 -1.24 -19.72 -17.88
C SER A 389 -0.91 -20.08 -16.43
N ASP A 390 -1.43 -21.21 -15.95
CA ASP A 390 -1.13 -21.73 -14.61
C ASP A 390 0.15 -22.56 -14.55
N ASP A 391 0.83 -22.76 -15.68
CA ASP A 391 1.91 -23.72 -15.82
C ASP A 391 3.23 -23.31 -15.15
N SER A 392 3.47 -22.02 -14.87
CA SER A 392 4.73 -21.57 -14.29
C SER A 392 4.61 -20.28 -13.46
N ALA A 393 4.77 -20.40 -12.16
CA ALA A 393 4.90 -19.25 -11.26
C ALA A 393 6.12 -18.35 -11.60
N ALA A 394 7.18 -18.92 -12.17
CA ALA A 394 8.35 -18.18 -12.63
C ALA A 394 8.05 -17.37 -13.90
N GLY A 395 7.25 -17.93 -14.83
CA GLY A 395 6.78 -17.24 -16.03
C GLY A 395 5.89 -16.06 -15.70
N LYS A 396 4.91 -16.24 -14.80
CA LYS A 396 4.06 -15.13 -14.32
C LYS A 396 4.90 -14.01 -13.74
N LYS A 397 5.78 -14.31 -12.79
CA LYS A 397 6.65 -13.31 -12.15
C LYS A 397 7.57 -12.59 -13.15
N TRP A 398 7.97 -13.28 -14.23
CA TRP A 398 8.75 -12.67 -15.29
C TRP A 398 7.86 -11.74 -16.14
N ALA A 399 6.65 -12.16 -16.52
CA ALA A 399 5.71 -11.35 -17.29
C ALA A 399 5.24 -10.11 -16.51
N ASP A 400 5.08 -10.20 -15.19
CA ASP A 400 4.72 -9.09 -14.28
C ASP A 400 5.69 -7.89 -14.37
N GLN A 401 6.94 -8.10 -14.79
CA GLN A 401 7.91 -7.02 -14.98
C GLN A 401 7.51 -6.05 -16.10
N PHE A 402 6.71 -6.51 -17.06
CA PHE A 402 6.26 -5.71 -18.21
C PHE A 402 4.91 -5.05 -18.00
N ILE A 403 4.28 -5.27 -16.85
CA ILE A 403 3.00 -4.67 -16.49
C ILE A 403 3.21 -3.29 -15.89
N ALA A 404 2.30 -2.37 -16.22
CA ALA A 404 2.08 -1.14 -15.48
C ALA A 404 0.63 -1.09 -15.01
N GLU A 405 0.41 -0.71 -13.77
CA GLU A 405 -0.90 -0.34 -13.29
C GLU A 405 -1.29 1.00 -13.91
N VAL A 406 -2.37 1.02 -14.67
CA VAL A 406 -2.91 2.25 -15.27
C VAL A 406 -4.30 2.54 -14.70
N THR A 407 -4.66 3.81 -14.64
CA THR A 407 -5.99 4.21 -14.21
C THR A 407 -7.05 3.62 -15.15
N CYS A 408 -8.08 3.01 -14.59
CA CYS A 408 -9.16 2.42 -15.38
C CYS A 408 -9.80 3.45 -16.32
N PRO A 409 -9.86 3.22 -17.63
CA PRO A 409 -10.39 4.18 -18.61
C PRO A 409 -11.90 4.38 -18.50
N GLU A 410 -12.63 3.46 -17.87
CA GLU A 410 -14.09 3.55 -17.74
C GLU A 410 -14.50 4.38 -16.50
N CYS A 411 -13.92 4.11 -15.35
CA CYS A 411 -14.26 4.83 -14.11
C CYS A 411 -13.25 5.91 -13.71
N HIS A 412 -12.19 6.11 -14.48
CA HIS A 412 -11.14 7.12 -14.22
C HIS A 412 -10.62 7.10 -12.77
N GLY A 413 -10.43 5.89 -12.22
CA GLY A 413 -9.95 5.69 -10.85
C GLY A 413 -11.03 5.75 -9.76
N GLN A 414 -12.27 6.08 -10.10
CA GLN A 414 -13.37 6.24 -9.14
C GLN A 414 -13.94 4.92 -8.60
N ARG A 415 -13.55 3.77 -9.14
CA ARG A 415 -13.85 2.40 -8.69
C ARG A 415 -15.32 1.97 -8.83
N LEU A 416 -16.26 2.90 -8.94
CA LEU A 416 -17.70 2.66 -8.99
C LEU A 416 -18.23 2.66 -10.44
N ASN A 417 -19.39 2.06 -10.63
CA ASN A 417 -20.11 2.11 -11.89
C ASN A 417 -20.77 3.49 -12.11
N ARG A 418 -21.25 3.74 -13.35
CA ARG A 418 -21.83 5.03 -13.73
C ARG A 418 -23.10 5.37 -12.97
N GLU A 419 -23.92 4.38 -12.60
CA GLU A 419 -25.14 4.59 -11.84
C GLU A 419 -24.83 5.10 -10.43
N ALA A 420 -23.91 4.46 -9.69
CA ALA A 420 -23.49 4.89 -8.36
C ALA A 420 -22.85 6.30 -8.37
N LEU A 421 -22.05 6.61 -9.40
CA LEU A 421 -21.41 7.93 -9.55
C LEU A 421 -22.40 9.05 -9.92
N SER A 422 -23.61 8.70 -10.36
CA SER A 422 -24.65 9.69 -10.70
C SER A 422 -25.49 10.14 -9.52
N TYR A 423 -25.25 9.60 -8.32
CA TYR A 423 -25.86 10.11 -7.10
C TYR A 423 -25.00 11.23 -6.51
N LYS A 424 -25.64 12.32 -6.12
CA LYS A 424 -24.97 13.47 -5.49
C LYS A 424 -25.67 13.88 -4.21
N ILE A 425 -24.87 14.43 -3.31
CA ILE A 425 -25.34 15.22 -2.16
C ILE A 425 -24.70 16.60 -2.33
N TRP A 426 -25.52 17.64 -2.34
CA TRP A 426 -25.10 18.99 -2.70
C TRP A 426 -24.47 18.95 -4.11
N ASP A 427 -23.14 19.09 -4.24
CA ASP A 427 -22.40 19.17 -5.51
C ASP A 427 -21.53 17.95 -5.84
N LYS A 428 -21.37 17.01 -4.91
CA LYS A 428 -20.40 15.92 -5.00
C LYS A 428 -21.03 14.52 -5.03
N ASN A 429 -20.41 13.61 -5.78
CA ASN A 429 -20.66 12.18 -5.66
C ASN A 429 -19.74 11.55 -4.62
N ILE A 430 -20.02 10.30 -4.23
CA ILE A 430 -19.28 9.60 -3.17
C ILE A 430 -17.78 9.40 -3.52
N ALA A 431 -17.44 9.20 -4.79
CA ALA A 431 -16.05 8.99 -5.21
C ALA A 431 -15.26 10.31 -5.20
N GLU A 432 -15.90 11.43 -5.53
CA GLU A 432 -15.29 12.76 -5.40
C GLU A 432 -14.95 13.06 -3.95
N LEU A 433 -15.85 12.76 -3.01
CA LEU A 433 -15.58 12.90 -1.57
C LEU A 433 -14.45 11.98 -1.11
N ALA A 434 -14.43 10.74 -1.60
CA ALA A 434 -13.37 9.80 -1.25
C ALA A 434 -11.98 10.20 -1.78
N ASN A 435 -11.93 11.04 -2.84
CA ASN A 435 -10.70 11.56 -3.43
C ASN A 435 -10.22 12.88 -2.83
N MET A 436 -11.04 13.52 -1.98
CA MET A 436 -10.63 14.72 -1.24
C MET A 436 -9.62 14.38 -0.16
N ASP A 437 -8.73 15.31 0.12
CA ASP A 437 -7.92 15.26 1.33
C ASP A 437 -8.83 15.38 2.56
N ILE A 438 -8.44 14.74 3.68
CA ILE A 438 -9.29 14.72 4.91
C ILE A 438 -9.62 16.13 5.40
N SER A 439 -8.72 17.11 5.23
CA SER A 439 -8.98 18.51 5.54
C SER A 439 -10.11 19.10 4.68
N GLU A 440 -10.09 18.88 3.35
CA GLU A 440 -11.14 19.33 2.43
C GLU A 440 -12.48 18.63 2.71
N LEU A 441 -12.41 17.32 3.00
CA LEU A 441 -13.58 16.53 3.34
C LEU A 441 -14.24 17.04 4.64
N LYS A 442 -13.43 17.47 5.62
CA LYS A 442 -13.95 18.11 6.84
C LYS A 442 -14.73 19.36 6.53
N ASP A 443 -14.15 20.27 5.73
CA ASP A 443 -14.81 21.50 5.36
C ASP A 443 -16.13 21.25 4.65
N TRP A 444 -16.18 20.27 3.75
CA TRP A 444 -17.41 19.88 3.07
C TRP A 444 -18.45 19.29 4.04
N ILE A 445 -18.06 18.39 4.95
CA ILE A 445 -18.94 17.76 5.95
C ILE A 445 -19.49 18.79 6.94
N ASP A 446 -18.72 19.83 7.28
CA ASP A 446 -19.17 20.84 8.21
C ASP A 446 -20.27 21.74 7.62
N HIS A 447 -20.31 21.91 6.29
CA HIS A 447 -21.28 22.75 5.58
C HIS A 447 -22.40 21.98 4.86
N VAL A 448 -22.28 20.65 4.70
CA VAL A 448 -23.23 19.86 3.90
C VAL A 448 -24.67 19.96 4.41
N GLU A 449 -24.90 20.06 5.71
CA GLU A 449 -26.23 20.15 6.33
C GLU A 449 -26.96 21.45 5.94
N GLU A 450 -26.22 22.52 5.62
CA GLU A 450 -26.78 23.80 5.18
C GLU A 450 -27.39 23.71 3.78
N HIS A 451 -26.90 22.81 2.96
CA HIS A 451 -27.32 22.57 1.57
C HIS A 451 -28.32 21.42 1.42
N MET A 452 -28.74 20.80 2.51
CA MET A 452 -29.74 19.73 2.53
C MET A 452 -31.14 20.28 2.73
N THR A 453 -32.12 19.62 2.12
CA THR A 453 -33.52 19.81 2.46
C THR A 453 -33.80 19.38 3.90
N GLU A 454 -34.85 19.88 4.51
CA GLU A 454 -35.23 19.53 5.90
C GLU A 454 -35.38 18.02 6.09
N LYS A 455 -36.00 17.33 5.13
CA LYS A 455 -36.13 15.87 5.15
C LYS A 455 -34.77 15.16 5.10
N GLN A 456 -33.86 15.59 4.23
CA GLN A 456 -32.52 15.03 4.13
C GLN A 456 -31.72 15.27 5.42
N ARG A 457 -31.82 16.47 6.00
CA ARG A 457 -31.13 16.85 7.23
C ARG A 457 -31.52 15.94 8.39
N VAL A 458 -32.84 15.73 8.63
CA VAL A 458 -33.32 14.82 9.69
C VAL A 458 -32.74 13.40 9.53
N ILE A 459 -32.65 12.89 8.31
CA ILE A 459 -32.11 11.56 8.04
C ILE A 459 -30.58 11.53 8.20
N ALA A 460 -29.89 12.60 7.81
CA ALA A 460 -28.44 12.64 7.70
C ALA A 460 -27.72 12.99 9.02
N THR A 461 -28.38 13.69 9.95
CA THR A 461 -27.76 14.28 11.16
C THR A 461 -26.88 13.30 11.93
N GLU A 462 -27.38 12.13 12.29
CA GLU A 462 -26.58 11.17 13.08
C GLU A 462 -25.44 10.56 12.24
N ILE A 463 -25.66 10.37 10.94
CA ILE A 463 -24.62 9.84 10.03
C ILE A 463 -23.50 10.87 9.86
N VAL A 464 -23.84 12.13 9.62
CA VAL A 464 -22.87 13.23 9.46
C VAL A 464 -22.06 13.44 10.73
N LYS A 465 -22.72 13.36 11.90
CA LYS A 465 -22.07 13.45 13.21
C LYS A 465 -21.01 12.35 13.39
N GLU A 466 -21.32 11.09 13.03
CA GLU A 466 -20.37 10.00 13.11
C GLU A 466 -19.21 10.13 12.12
N ILE A 467 -19.47 10.62 10.90
CA ILE A 467 -18.42 10.92 9.91
C ILE A 467 -17.51 12.03 10.45
N ARG A 468 -18.09 13.14 10.91
CA ARG A 468 -17.35 14.30 11.47
C ARG A 468 -16.44 13.89 12.62
N LYS A 469 -16.93 13.04 13.51
CA LYS A 469 -16.16 12.51 14.64
C LYS A 469 -14.92 11.73 14.17
N ARG A 470 -15.08 10.80 13.21
CA ARG A 470 -13.98 10.00 12.68
C ARG A 470 -12.96 10.82 11.89
N ILE A 471 -13.43 11.82 11.14
CA ILE A 471 -12.56 12.77 10.44
C ILE A 471 -11.70 13.54 11.45
N ASN A 472 -12.30 14.04 12.53
CA ASN A 472 -11.56 14.78 13.56
C ASN A 472 -10.44 13.93 14.16
N PHE A 473 -10.67 12.64 14.45
CA PHE A 473 -9.60 11.76 14.97
C PHE A 473 -8.44 11.60 13.98
N LEU A 474 -8.72 11.54 12.68
CA LEU A 474 -7.66 11.48 11.67
C LEU A 474 -6.87 12.78 11.60
N LEU A 475 -7.51 13.92 11.78
CA LEU A 475 -6.85 15.23 11.84
C LEU A 475 -5.98 15.37 13.11
N GLU A 476 -6.46 14.89 14.25
CA GLU A 476 -5.74 14.92 15.52
C GLU A 476 -4.45 14.11 15.48
N VAL A 477 -4.42 12.99 14.74
CA VAL A 477 -3.19 12.20 14.54
C VAL A 477 -2.33 12.67 13.36
N GLY A 478 -2.63 13.84 12.76
CA GLY A 478 -1.82 14.45 11.69
C GLY A 478 -1.91 13.75 10.33
N LEU A 479 -3.09 13.25 9.96
CA LEU A 479 -3.36 12.59 8.68
C LEU A 479 -4.24 13.43 7.75
N ASP A 480 -4.19 14.74 7.87
CA ASP A 480 -4.98 15.74 7.15
C ASP A 480 -4.80 15.68 5.62
N TYR A 481 -3.65 15.25 5.15
CA TYR A 481 -3.26 15.16 3.74
C TYR A 481 -3.68 13.86 3.04
N LEU A 482 -4.20 12.87 3.77
CA LEU A 482 -4.63 11.59 3.17
C LEU A 482 -6.01 11.73 2.53
N ALA A 483 -6.24 10.96 1.46
CA ALA A 483 -7.56 10.77 0.87
C ALA A 483 -8.16 9.42 1.30
N LEU A 484 -9.49 9.34 1.44
CA LEU A 484 -10.18 8.09 1.82
C LEU A 484 -10.00 6.97 0.79
N ASN A 485 -9.82 7.32 -0.48
CA ASN A 485 -9.61 6.39 -1.59
C ASN A 485 -8.20 5.77 -1.61
N ARG A 486 -7.24 6.31 -0.84
CA ARG A 486 -5.86 5.81 -0.83
C ARG A 486 -5.80 4.36 -0.36
N GLN A 487 -5.15 3.50 -1.13
CA GLN A 487 -5.01 2.08 -0.83
C GLN A 487 -4.14 1.87 0.41
N SER A 488 -4.57 0.98 1.31
CA SER A 488 -3.83 0.65 2.53
C SER A 488 -2.43 0.08 2.25
N ALA A 489 -2.25 -0.61 1.13
CA ALA A 489 -0.96 -1.16 0.71
C ALA A 489 0.09 -0.08 0.33
N THR A 490 -0.35 1.16 0.04
CA THR A 490 0.53 2.29 -0.33
C THR A 490 0.90 3.18 0.86
N LEU A 491 0.35 2.91 2.03
CA LEU A 491 0.62 3.66 3.25
C LEU A 491 1.99 3.30 3.82
N SER A 492 2.68 4.28 4.37
CA SER A 492 3.84 4.04 5.21
C SER A 492 3.45 3.31 6.52
N GLY A 493 4.43 2.70 7.18
CA GLY A 493 4.20 2.04 8.46
C GLY A 493 3.58 2.97 9.50
N GLY A 494 4.11 4.19 9.62
CA GLY A 494 3.58 5.20 10.53
C GLY A 494 2.19 5.70 10.17
N GLU A 495 1.88 5.92 8.89
CA GLU A 495 0.52 6.28 8.43
C GLU A 495 -0.50 5.19 8.80
N SER A 496 -0.18 3.94 8.52
CA SER A 496 -1.05 2.79 8.85
C SER A 496 -1.29 2.66 10.34
N GLN A 497 -0.25 2.86 11.15
CA GLN A 497 -0.32 2.82 12.61
C GLN A 497 -1.21 3.94 13.16
N ARG A 498 -1.07 5.17 12.67
CA ARG A 498 -1.88 6.32 13.08
C ARG A 498 -3.35 6.18 12.67
N ILE A 499 -3.65 5.60 11.50
CA ILE A 499 -5.03 5.26 11.12
C ILE A 499 -5.64 4.29 12.13
N ARG A 500 -4.90 3.25 12.53
CA ARG A 500 -5.36 2.32 13.58
C ARG A 500 -5.57 3.01 14.92
N LEU A 501 -4.65 3.89 15.31
CA LEU A 501 -4.77 4.69 16.54
C LEU A 501 -6.03 5.57 16.50
N ALA A 502 -6.26 6.31 15.42
CA ALA A 502 -7.47 7.11 15.22
C ALA A 502 -8.75 6.28 15.31
N THR A 503 -8.75 5.09 14.71
CA THR A 503 -9.88 4.16 14.77
C THR A 503 -10.13 3.67 16.21
N GLN A 504 -9.06 3.39 16.97
CA GLN A 504 -9.19 2.95 18.36
C GLN A 504 -9.66 4.08 19.30
N ILE A 505 -9.17 5.30 19.13
CA ILE A 505 -9.70 6.48 19.84
C ILE A 505 -11.20 6.64 19.51
N GLY A 506 -11.56 6.46 18.24
CA GLY A 506 -12.94 6.50 17.77
C GLY A 506 -13.88 5.47 18.38
N SER A 507 -13.35 4.30 18.76
CA SER A 507 -14.12 3.22 19.39
C SER A 507 -14.60 3.55 20.81
N GLN A 508 -13.98 4.55 21.48
CA GLN A 508 -14.25 4.97 22.85
C GLN A 508 -14.23 3.83 23.88
N LEU A 509 -13.41 2.82 23.65
CA LEU A 509 -13.21 1.74 24.62
C LEU A 509 -12.53 2.29 25.87
N VAL A 510 -12.95 1.78 27.01
CA VAL A 510 -12.42 2.15 28.32
C VAL A 510 -11.83 0.92 29.03
N ASN A 511 -10.92 1.14 29.94
CA ASN A 511 -10.26 0.07 30.71
C ASN A 511 -9.51 -0.95 29.82
N VAL A 512 -8.93 -0.49 28.72
CA VAL A 512 -8.09 -1.27 27.79
C VAL A 512 -6.62 -0.93 28.02
N LEU A 513 -5.74 -1.89 27.81
CA LEU A 513 -4.30 -1.70 27.74
C LEU A 513 -3.88 -1.59 26.27
N TYR A 514 -3.50 -0.41 25.82
CA TYR A 514 -2.94 -0.18 24.50
C TYR A 514 -1.41 -0.28 24.54
N ILE A 515 -0.84 -1.02 23.59
CA ILE A 515 0.62 -1.13 23.42
C ILE A 515 0.96 -0.66 22.00
N LEU A 516 1.77 0.39 21.89
CA LEU A 516 2.18 1.00 20.64
C LEU A 516 3.68 0.83 20.41
N ASP A 517 4.07 0.54 19.17
CA ASP A 517 5.46 0.39 18.73
C ASP A 517 5.88 1.62 17.94
N GLU A 518 6.71 2.47 18.56
CA GLU A 518 7.32 3.67 17.97
C GLU A 518 6.34 4.55 17.16
N PRO A 519 5.24 5.03 17.74
CA PRO A 519 4.20 5.74 16.99
C PRO A 519 4.63 7.12 16.44
N SER A 520 5.76 7.69 16.90
CA SER A 520 6.33 8.94 16.39
C SER A 520 7.11 8.80 15.09
N ILE A 521 7.27 7.57 14.57
CA ILE A 521 8.06 7.31 13.35
C ILE A 521 7.56 8.10 12.15
N GLY A 522 8.51 8.73 11.43
CA GLY A 522 8.24 9.49 10.20
C GLY A 522 7.42 10.75 10.44
N LEU A 523 7.28 11.19 11.70
CA LEU A 523 6.59 12.41 12.06
C LEU A 523 7.52 13.61 12.09
N HIS A 524 7.03 14.70 11.54
CA HIS A 524 7.60 16.02 11.80
C HIS A 524 7.30 16.41 13.25
N GLN A 525 8.17 17.21 13.87
CA GLN A 525 8.04 17.61 15.29
C GLN A 525 6.67 18.22 15.64
N ARG A 526 6.11 19.03 14.72
CA ARG A 526 4.75 19.59 14.83
C ARG A 526 3.67 18.49 14.97
N ASP A 527 3.80 17.41 14.21
CA ASP A 527 2.81 16.33 14.18
C ASP A 527 2.99 15.42 15.40
N ASN A 528 4.21 15.33 15.95
CA ASN A 528 4.51 14.60 17.17
C ASN A 528 3.78 15.20 18.39
N GLU A 529 3.71 16.54 18.50
CA GLU A 529 2.94 17.21 19.56
C GLU A 529 1.44 16.82 19.52
N ARG A 530 0.86 16.71 18.30
CA ARG A 530 -0.53 16.25 18.12
C ARG A 530 -0.70 14.79 18.56
N LEU A 531 0.22 13.92 18.16
CA LEU A 531 0.20 12.51 18.56
C LEU A 531 0.25 12.36 20.10
N ILE A 532 1.16 13.07 20.77
CA ILE A 532 1.26 13.06 22.24
C ILE A 532 -0.06 13.48 22.89
N LYS A 533 -0.72 14.51 22.34
CA LYS A 533 -2.05 14.94 22.82
C LYS A 533 -3.07 13.83 22.68
N SER A 534 -3.15 13.18 21.50
CA SER A 534 -4.10 12.07 21.24
C SER A 534 -3.87 10.86 22.16
N LEU A 535 -2.61 10.53 22.48
CA LEU A 535 -2.29 9.46 23.42
C LEU A 535 -2.69 9.80 24.86
N LYS A 536 -2.55 11.08 25.26
CA LYS A 536 -3.04 11.56 26.55
C LYS A 536 -4.58 11.52 26.63
N GLU A 537 -5.26 11.91 25.59
CA GLU A 537 -6.73 11.78 25.49
C GLU A 537 -7.18 10.32 25.61
N LEU A 538 -6.48 9.39 24.93
CA LEU A 538 -6.76 7.96 25.05
C LEU A 538 -6.57 7.45 26.50
N ARG A 539 -5.53 7.90 27.18
CA ARG A 539 -5.29 7.64 28.63
C ARG A 539 -6.42 8.23 29.48
N ASP A 540 -6.77 9.48 29.24
CA ASP A 540 -7.76 10.24 30.06
C ASP A 540 -9.18 9.67 29.93
N MET A 541 -9.47 8.91 28.87
CA MET A 541 -10.67 8.08 28.77
C MET A 541 -10.70 6.87 29.72
N GLY A 542 -9.67 6.67 30.56
CA GLY A 542 -9.57 5.56 31.50
C GLY A 542 -8.84 4.33 30.98
N ASN A 543 -7.93 4.53 30.02
CA ASN A 543 -7.11 3.46 29.44
C ASN A 543 -5.67 3.53 29.95
N THR A 544 -4.97 2.40 29.90
CA THR A 544 -3.52 2.35 30.13
C THR A 544 -2.83 2.31 28.77
N VAL A 545 -1.83 3.15 28.55
CA VAL A 545 -1.12 3.26 27.29
C VAL A 545 0.37 2.98 27.53
N ILE A 546 0.89 1.94 26.91
CA ILE A 546 2.33 1.63 26.88
C ILE A 546 2.85 1.99 25.50
N VAL A 547 3.91 2.75 25.44
CA VAL A 547 4.56 3.15 24.19
C VAL A 547 6.02 2.75 24.22
N VAL A 548 6.48 1.96 23.26
CA VAL A 548 7.92 1.72 23.05
C VAL A 548 8.42 2.89 22.23
N GLU A 549 9.30 3.73 22.80
CA GLU A 549 9.70 4.99 22.15
C GLU A 549 11.12 5.45 22.51
N HIS A 550 11.65 6.29 21.61
CA HIS A 550 12.95 6.93 21.73
C HIS A 550 12.88 8.45 21.62
N ASP A 551 11.71 9.01 21.34
CA ASP A 551 11.49 10.44 21.17
C ASP A 551 11.54 11.17 22.51
N GLU A 552 12.28 12.29 22.56
CA GLU A 552 12.49 13.08 23.78
C GLU A 552 11.18 13.67 24.31
N ASP A 553 10.35 14.25 23.40
CA ASP A 553 9.11 14.91 23.81
C ASP A 553 8.10 13.90 24.36
N MET A 554 8.04 12.70 23.75
CA MET A 554 7.21 11.60 24.23
C MET A 554 7.64 11.15 25.64
N MET A 555 8.96 10.98 25.86
CA MET A 555 9.49 10.60 27.18
C MET A 555 9.20 11.67 28.23
N ARG A 556 9.36 12.95 27.91
CA ARG A 556 9.06 14.07 28.83
C ARG A 556 7.57 14.20 29.11
N ALA A 557 6.72 13.83 28.17
CA ALA A 557 5.26 13.90 28.27
C ALA A 557 4.63 12.71 29.00
N ALA A 558 5.40 11.62 29.24
CA ALA A 558 4.94 10.40 29.88
C ALA A 558 4.64 10.62 31.39
N ASP A 559 3.73 9.80 31.92
CA ASP A 559 3.48 9.71 33.38
C ASP A 559 4.49 8.79 34.07
N TRP A 560 4.97 7.77 33.34
CA TRP A 560 5.89 6.75 33.82
C TRP A 560 6.87 6.32 32.72
N ILE A 561 8.12 6.08 33.11
CA ILE A 561 9.15 5.58 32.20
C ILE A 561 9.74 4.28 32.74
N VAL A 562 9.98 3.33 31.86
CA VAL A 562 10.77 2.11 32.10
C VAL A 562 11.92 2.11 31.10
N ASP A 563 13.15 2.31 31.63
CA ASP A 563 14.37 2.31 30.82
C ASP A 563 15.04 0.94 30.92
N ILE A 564 15.26 0.28 29.77
CA ILE A 564 15.79 -1.07 29.67
C ILE A 564 17.19 -1.03 29.07
N GLY A 565 18.14 -1.60 29.79
CA GLY A 565 19.56 -1.55 29.44
C GLY A 565 20.38 -2.58 30.19
N PRO A 566 21.63 -2.23 30.58
CA PRO A 566 22.36 -0.99 30.25
C PRO A 566 22.89 -0.93 28.80
N LYS A 567 22.92 -2.07 28.08
CA LYS A 567 23.40 -2.21 26.70
C LYS A 567 22.43 -3.07 25.89
N ALA A 568 22.82 -3.39 24.66
CA ALA A 568 22.03 -4.21 23.75
C ALA A 568 22.37 -5.72 23.89
N GLY A 569 21.44 -6.58 23.44
CA GLY A 569 21.61 -8.03 23.36
C GLY A 569 21.88 -8.68 24.74
N ARG A 570 22.88 -9.55 24.86
CA ARG A 570 23.23 -10.24 26.12
C ARG A 570 23.64 -9.32 27.26
N LYS A 571 24.10 -8.10 26.94
CA LYS A 571 24.47 -7.09 27.92
C LYS A 571 23.32 -6.13 28.25
N GLY A 572 22.16 -6.36 27.67
CA GLY A 572 20.90 -5.70 27.96
C GLY A 572 19.97 -6.54 28.81
N GLY A 573 18.67 -6.26 28.74
CA GLY A 573 17.63 -7.05 29.40
C GLY A 573 17.43 -6.79 30.88
N GLU A 574 17.97 -5.71 31.43
CA GLU A 574 17.80 -5.28 32.83
C GLU A 574 16.99 -3.98 32.88
N VAL A 575 16.21 -3.77 33.92
CA VAL A 575 15.55 -2.49 34.18
C VAL A 575 16.57 -1.58 34.85
N VAL A 576 17.06 -0.56 34.14
CA VAL A 576 18.03 0.41 34.68
C VAL A 576 17.35 1.56 35.40
N PHE A 577 16.08 1.84 35.02
CA PHE A 577 15.22 2.80 35.70
C PHE A 577 13.75 2.45 35.52
N GLN A 578 12.95 2.70 36.54
CA GLN A 578 11.47 2.81 36.43
C GLN A 578 10.99 3.90 37.39
N GLY A 579 10.10 4.77 36.92
CA GLY A 579 9.58 5.88 37.69
C GLY A 579 9.08 7.04 36.87
N LYS A 580 8.85 8.19 37.51
CA LYS A 580 8.44 9.42 36.85
C LYS A 580 9.57 10.03 36.01
N PRO A 581 9.29 10.74 34.91
CA PRO A 581 10.32 11.41 34.10
C PRO A 581 11.24 12.31 34.91
N ALA A 582 10.70 13.10 35.84
CA ALA A 582 11.47 13.99 36.69
C ALA A 582 12.50 13.28 37.60
N ASP A 583 12.24 12.02 37.99
CA ASP A 583 13.16 11.25 38.78
C ASP A 583 14.23 10.57 37.91
N MET A 584 13.90 10.27 36.63
CA MET A 584 14.86 9.78 35.65
C MET A 584 15.98 10.78 35.40
N LEU A 585 15.64 12.07 35.29
CA LEU A 585 16.62 13.13 35.07
C LEU A 585 17.69 13.24 36.16
N LYS A 586 17.44 12.69 37.35
CA LYS A 586 18.40 12.63 38.48
C LYS A 586 19.31 11.41 38.44
N LYS A 587 19.13 10.51 37.49
CA LYS A 587 19.92 9.28 37.37
C LYS A 587 21.03 9.41 36.33
N HIS A 588 22.02 8.54 36.39
CA HIS A 588 23.14 8.49 35.45
C HIS A 588 22.95 7.37 34.39
N THR A 589 21.69 7.06 34.00
CA THR A 589 21.48 6.14 32.91
C THR A 589 21.85 6.82 31.58
N LEU A 590 22.14 6.05 30.55
CA LEU A 590 22.53 6.60 29.27
C LEU A 590 21.41 7.50 28.66
N THR A 591 20.16 7.07 28.79
CA THR A 591 19.01 7.86 28.37
C THR A 591 18.88 9.17 29.16
N ALA A 592 19.08 9.12 30.48
CA ALA A 592 19.04 10.31 31.33
C ALA A 592 20.11 11.32 30.95
N GLN A 593 21.35 10.88 30.65
CA GLN A 593 22.44 11.75 30.20
C GLN A 593 22.10 12.56 28.94
N TYR A 594 21.37 11.94 27.98
CA TYR A 594 20.90 12.65 26.80
C TYR A 594 19.76 13.62 27.13
N LEU A 595 18.78 13.20 27.93
CA LEU A 595 17.68 14.06 28.37
C LEU A 595 18.12 15.27 29.21
N ASN A 596 19.21 15.13 29.99
CA ASN A 596 19.80 16.21 30.79
C ASN A 596 20.74 17.12 29.99
N GLY A 597 21.09 16.74 28.74
CA GLY A 597 22.09 17.45 27.97
C GLY A 597 23.55 17.21 28.41
N GLU A 598 23.82 16.25 29.34
CA GLU A 598 25.17 15.82 29.68
C GLU A 598 25.89 15.16 28.50
N ARG A 599 25.09 14.44 27.66
CA ARG A 599 25.50 13.96 26.34
C ARG A 599 24.62 14.59 25.28
N LYS A 600 25.23 14.97 24.20
CA LYS A 600 24.52 15.48 23.03
C LYS A 600 25.32 15.12 21.77
N ILE A 601 24.62 15.09 20.65
CA ILE A 601 25.23 15.00 19.33
C ILE A 601 25.72 16.42 19.02
N GLU A 602 27.03 16.60 18.87
CA GLU A 602 27.65 17.93 18.69
C GLU A 602 27.37 18.46 17.28
N ILE A 603 27.13 19.76 17.19
CA ILE A 603 26.96 20.46 15.90
C ILE A 603 28.37 20.68 15.30
N PRO A 604 28.59 20.39 14.01
CA PRO A 604 29.88 20.67 13.37
C PRO A 604 30.25 22.16 13.46
N THR A 605 31.49 22.43 13.86
CA THR A 605 32.00 23.82 13.92
C THR A 605 32.14 24.46 12.56
N GLU A 606 32.40 23.65 11.54
CA GLU A 606 32.49 24.04 10.14
C GLU A 606 31.69 23.09 9.28
N ARG A 607 30.91 23.62 8.33
CA ARG A 607 30.17 22.85 7.34
C ARG A 607 31.07 22.55 6.14
N ARG A 608 30.92 21.35 5.56
CA ARG A 608 31.62 20.97 4.34
C ARG A 608 31.14 21.84 3.18
N LYS A 609 32.05 22.17 2.25
CA LYS A 609 31.73 22.98 1.05
C LYS A 609 31.52 22.12 -0.22
N GLY A 610 31.50 20.79 -0.04
CA GLY A 610 31.37 19.85 -1.14
C GLY A 610 32.54 19.90 -2.14
N ASN A 611 32.33 19.30 -3.30
CA ASN A 611 33.33 19.27 -4.37
C ASN A 611 33.05 20.26 -5.51
N GLY A 612 32.11 21.19 -5.33
CA GLY A 612 31.73 22.21 -6.32
C GLY A 612 30.87 21.68 -7.48
N LYS A 613 30.53 20.39 -7.49
CA LYS A 613 29.64 19.74 -8.47
C LYS A 613 28.25 19.55 -7.89
N SER A 614 27.27 19.43 -8.76
CA SER A 614 25.88 19.19 -8.33
C SER A 614 25.11 18.35 -9.33
N ILE A 615 24.02 17.76 -8.85
CA ILE A 615 22.93 17.22 -9.66
C ILE A 615 21.78 18.21 -9.57
N LYS A 616 21.19 18.59 -10.71
CA LYS A 616 20.03 19.48 -10.78
C LYS A 616 18.85 18.73 -11.36
N LEU A 617 17.75 18.71 -10.63
CA LEU A 617 16.47 18.11 -11.05
C LEU A 617 15.46 19.24 -11.26
N ILE A 618 14.89 19.34 -12.46
CA ILE A 618 14.11 20.49 -12.91
C ILE A 618 12.70 20.06 -13.29
N GLY A 619 11.71 20.82 -12.82
CA GLY A 619 10.31 20.71 -13.22
C GLY A 619 9.62 19.43 -12.75
N CYS A 620 9.80 19.00 -11.51
CA CYS A 620 9.14 17.83 -10.94
C CYS A 620 7.66 18.12 -10.66
N THR A 621 6.76 17.29 -11.23
CA THR A 621 5.30 17.45 -11.13
C THR A 621 4.59 16.17 -10.69
N GLY A 622 5.30 15.18 -10.15
CA GLY A 622 4.71 13.92 -9.64
C GLY A 622 3.89 14.15 -8.38
N ASN A 623 2.78 13.44 -8.25
CA ASN A 623 1.85 13.51 -7.11
C ASN A 623 1.50 14.97 -6.75
N ASN A 624 1.90 15.43 -5.57
CA ASN A 624 1.63 16.80 -5.10
C ASN A 624 2.70 17.83 -5.47
N LEU A 625 3.78 17.45 -6.17
CA LEU A 625 4.87 18.37 -6.54
C LEU A 625 4.40 19.42 -7.56
N LYS A 626 4.74 20.69 -7.31
CA LYS A 626 4.29 21.86 -8.09
C LYS A 626 5.38 22.43 -8.99
N GLY A 627 5.98 21.59 -9.86
CA GLY A 627 7.02 22.03 -10.77
C GLY A 627 8.33 22.40 -10.05
N VAL A 628 8.75 21.56 -9.13
CA VAL A 628 9.87 21.83 -8.22
C VAL A 628 11.21 21.69 -8.94
N ASP A 629 12.08 22.68 -8.75
CA ASP A 629 13.47 22.66 -9.17
C ASP A 629 14.38 22.53 -7.94
N VAL A 630 15.25 21.53 -7.93
CA VAL A 630 16.14 21.24 -6.79
C VAL A 630 17.57 20.99 -7.26
N THR A 631 18.53 21.54 -6.51
CA THR A 631 19.96 21.30 -6.69
C THR A 631 20.50 20.48 -5.52
N PHE A 632 21.20 19.40 -5.83
CA PHE A 632 21.86 18.53 -4.86
C PHE A 632 23.37 18.73 -4.99
N PRO A 633 24.04 19.47 -4.07
CA PRO A 633 25.49 19.62 -4.07
C PRO A 633 26.15 18.27 -3.75
N LEU A 634 27.28 17.96 -4.39
CA LEU A 634 27.96 16.69 -4.23
C LEU A 634 29.14 16.78 -3.26
N GLY A 635 29.44 15.69 -2.56
CA GLY A 635 30.46 15.62 -1.52
C GLY A 635 30.04 16.25 -0.20
N GLU A 636 28.73 16.26 0.06
CA GLU A 636 28.11 16.83 1.26
C GLU A 636 27.11 15.86 1.88
N LEU A 637 26.77 16.13 3.15
CA LEU A 637 25.63 15.53 3.86
C LEU A 637 24.39 16.39 3.59
N ILE A 638 23.51 15.89 2.74
CA ILE A 638 22.26 16.56 2.35
C ILE A 638 21.11 15.97 3.14
N VAL A 639 20.31 16.81 3.79
CA VAL A 639 19.08 16.37 4.46
C VAL A 639 17.85 16.99 3.81
N VAL A 640 16.92 16.14 3.39
CA VAL A 640 15.60 16.54 2.87
C VAL A 640 14.58 16.44 3.99
N THR A 641 14.01 17.57 4.39
CA THR A 641 13.08 17.68 5.51
C THR A 641 11.78 18.38 5.11
N GLY A 642 10.86 18.51 6.03
CA GLY A 642 9.54 19.12 5.86
C GLY A 642 8.43 18.28 6.48
N VAL A 643 7.22 18.81 6.60
CA VAL A 643 6.09 18.11 7.21
C VAL A 643 5.74 16.79 6.52
N SER A 644 4.99 15.92 7.20
CA SER A 644 4.50 14.66 6.63
C SER A 644 3.62 14.96 5.40
N GLY A 645 3.78 14.17 4.30
CA GLY A 645 3.03 14.40 3.06
C GLY A 645 3.47 15.60 2.21
N SER A 646 4.56 16.32 2.55
CA SER A 646 5.03 17.49 1.79
C SER A 646 5.65 17.19 0.42
N GLY A 647 5.84 15.91 0.06
CA GLY A 647 6.35 15.48 -1.24
C GLY A 647 7.82 15.04 -1.25
N LYS A 648 8.48 14.89 -0.08
CA LYS A 648 9.88 14.43 0.04
C LYS A 648 10.14 13.11 -0.67
N SER A 649 9.35 12.08 -0.35
CA SER A 649 9.50 10.74 -0.93
C SER A 649 9.20 10.73 -2.43
N THR A 650 8.23 11.54 -2.88
CA THR A 650 7.93 11.71 -4.31
C THR A 650 9.11 12.32 -5.06
N LEU A 651 9.76 13.35 -4.48
CA LEU A 651 10.92 14.00 -5.08
C LEU A 651 12.12 13.05 -5.15
N ILE A 652 12.42 12.35 -4.08
CA ILE A 652 13.64 11.53 -3.96
C ILE A 652 13.41 10.08 -4.41
N ASN A 653 12.47 9.34 -3.79
CA ASN A 653 12.30 7.89 -3.99
C ASN A 653 11.52 7.54 -5.26
N GLU A 654 10.63 8.45 -5.72
CA GLU A 654 9.78 8.21 -6.89
C GLU A 654 10.24 8.99 -8.13
N THR A 655 11.08 10.01 -7.99
CA THR A 655 11.61 10.79 -9.12
C THR A 655 13.12 10.62 -9.26
N LEU A 656 13.94 11.14 -8.35
CA LEU A 656 15.41 11.15 -8.47
C LEU A 656 15.99 9.72 -8.52
N GLN A 657 15.64 8.87 -7.56
CA GLN A 657 16.19 7.52 -7.44
C GLN A 657 15.88 6.64 -8.67
N PRO A 658 14.65 6.61 -9.23
CA PRO A 658 14.38 5.86 -10.45
C PRO A 658 15.15 6.38 -11.67
N ILE A 659 15.30 7.71 -11.84
CA ILE A 659 16.10 8.28 -12.92
C ILE A 659 17.54 7.76 -12.85
N LEU A 660 18.18 7.87 -11.69
CA LEU A 660 19.55 7.41 -11.48
C LEU A 660 19.68 5.89 -11.66
N SER A 661 18.69 5.13 -11.16
CA SER A 661 18.67 3.67 -11.32
C SER A 661 18.48 3.22 -12.77
N GLN A 662 17.71 3.96 -13.56
CA GLN A 662 17.61 3.71 -15.00
C GLN A 662 18.97 3.95 -15.69
N HIS A 663 19.64 5.05 -15.36
CA HIS A 663 20.92 5.41 -15.95
C HIS A 663 22.03 4.38 -15.62
N PHE A 664 22.22 4.05 -14.32
CA PHE A 664 23.33 3.20 -13.89
C PHE A 664 23.03 1.69 -13.98
N TYR A 665 21.77 1.27 -13.79
CA TYR A 665 21.41 -0.15 -13.63
C TYR A 665 20.37 -0.64 -14.63
N ARG A 666 19.94 0.20 -15.59
CA ARG A 666 18.89 -0.11 -16.57
C ARG A 666 17.60 -0.60 -15.89
N SER A 667 17.24 0.01 -14.76
CA SER A 667 16.02 -0.30 -14.04
C SER A 667 14.78 0.01 -14.87
N LEU A 668 13.78 -0.86 -14.82
CA LEU A 668 12.50 -0.66 -15.52
C LEU A 668 11.52 0.23 -14.73
N LYS A 669 11.85 0.62 -13.47
CA LYS A 669 11.00 1.49 -12.66
C LYS A 669 10.95 2.88 -13.28
N ARG A 670 9.73 3.35 -13.61
CA ARG A 670 9.54 4.70 -14.17
C ARG A 670 9.66 5.76 -13.10
N PRO A 671 10.36 6.87 -13.38
CA PRO A 671 10.33 8.05 -12.53
C PRO A 671 8.99 8.78 -12.68
N MET A 672 8.59 9.52 -11.64
CA MET A 672 7.52 10.50 -11.74
C MET A 672 7.87 11.61 -12.74
N PRO A 673 6.87 12.34 -13.28
CA PRO A 673 7.09 13.33 -14.31
C PRO A 673 8.07 14.45 -13.87
N TYR A 674 9.03 14.74 -14.73
CA TYR A 674 10.02 15.80 -14.57
C TYR A 674 10.40 16.37 -15.96
N LYS A 675 10.98 17.57 -16.02
CA LYS A 675 11.38 18.17 -17.29
C LYS A 675 12.80 17.77 -17.69
N LYS A 676 13.78 17.88 -16.77
CA LYS A 676 15.20 17.67 -17.06
C LYS A 676 15.97 17.29 -15.80
N ILE A 677 17.05 16.53 -15.97
CA ILE A 677 18.08 16.34 -14.96
C ILE A 677 19.45 16.66 -15.55
N GLU A 678 20.33 17.29 -14.76
CA GLU A 678 21.68 17.67 -15.15
C GLU A 678 22.68 17.18 -14.12
N GLY A 679 23.90 16.88 -14.57
CA GLY A 679 25.04 16.54 -13.70
C GLY A 679 25.09 15.08 -13.24
N ILE A 680 24.38 14.16 -13.89
CA ILE A 680 24.43 12.72 -13.57
C ILE A 680 25.85 12.15 -13.72
N ASP A 681 26.61 12.62 -14.70
CA ASP A 681 27.97 12.16 -14.96
C ASP A 681 28.98 12.52 -13.85
N ASN A 682 28.58 13.33 -12.88
CA ASN A 682 29.40 13.69 -11.72
C ASN A 682 29.48 12.57 -10.68
N ILE A 683 28.59 11.58 -10.75
CA ILE A 683 28.57 10.40 -9.89
C ILE A 683 28.77 9.13 -10.73
N ASP A 684 29.24 8.06 -10.13
CA ASP A 684 29.48 6.77 -10.80
C ASP A 684 28.52 5.67 -10.33
N LYS A 685 27.84 5.88 -9.21
CA LYS A 685 26.95 4.90 -8.59
C LYS A 685 25.90 5.58 -7.71
N VAL A 686 24.72 5.00 -7.69
CA VAL A 686 23.70 5.32 -6.68
C VAL A 686 23.42 4.09 -5.80
N VAL A 687 23.31 4.30 -4.50
CA VAL A 687 22.97 3.27 -3.52
C VAL A 687 21.74 3.70 -2.76
N ASN A 688 20.65 2.95 -2.94
CA ASN A 688 19.42 3.20 -2.18
C ASN A 688 19.39 2.29 -0.95
N VAL A 689 19.28 2.90 0.23
CA VAL A 689 19.23 2.21 1.52
C VAL A 689 17.88 2.50 2.17
N ASP A 690 16.89 1.69 1.83
CA ASP A 690 15.52 1.78 2.33
C ASP A 690 15.26 0.78 3.48
N GLN A 691 14.11 0.92 4.14
CA GLN A 691 13.67 0.07 5.26
C GLN A 691 13.12 -1.30 4.81
N SER A 692 13.08 -1.60 3.51
CA SER A 692 12.59 -2.89 3.03
C SER A 692 13.41 -4.07 3.57
N PRO A 693 12.78 -5.22 3.87
CA PRO A 693 13.50 -6.39 4.39
C PRO A 693 14.64 -6.83 3.46
N ILE A 694 15.78 -7.29 4.02
CA ILE A 694 16.92 -7.83 3.26
C ILE A 694 16.61 -9.15 2.54
N GLY A 695 15.41 -9.69 2.74
CA GLY A 695 14.88 -10.86 2.06
C GLY A 695 13.50 -11.21 2.58
N ARG A 696 12.74 -11.96 1.78
CA ARG A 696 11.34 -12.32 2.08
C ARG A 696 11.18 -13.71 2.70
N THR A 697 12.26 -14.44 2.89
CA THR A 697 12.22 -15.81 3.40
C THR A 697 13.03 -15.94 4.68
N PRO A 698 12.69 -16.89 5.57
CA PRO A 698 13.48 -17.18 6.76
C PRO A 698 14.93 -17.60 6.51
N ARG A 699 15.28 -17.92 5.27
CA ARG A 699 16.66 -18.27 4.85
C ARG A 699 17.54 -17.07 4.61
N SER A 700 16.97 -15.90 4.34
CA SER A 700 17.70 -14.65 4.23
C SER A 700 18.13 -14.21 5.63
N ASN A 701 19.39 -13.82 5.79
CA ASN A 701 19.94 -13.36 7.05
C ASN A 701 21.12 -12.40 6.81
N PRO A 702 21.60 -11.67 7.83
CA PRO A 702 22.72 -10.74 7.71
C PRO A 702 23.98 -11.36 7.07
N ALA A 703 24.33 -12.60 7.45
CA ALA A 703 25.53 -13.25 6.90
C ALA A 703 25.41 -13.55 5.39
N THR A 704 24.21 -13.94 4.92
CA THR A 704 23.98 -14.19 3.49
C THR A 704 23.92 -12.90 2.69
N TYR A 705 23.30 -11.86 3.23
CA TYR A 705 23.12 -10.58 2.55
C TYR A 705 24.47 -9.84 2.36
N THR A 706 25.31 -9.80 3.39
CA THR A 706 26.64 -9.20 3.32
C THR A 706 27.65 -10.01 2.51
N GLY A 707 27.26 -11.25 2.10
CA GLY A 707 28.13 -12.18 1.40
C GLY A 707 29.20 -12.85 2.29
N VAL A 708 29.28 -12.52 3.57
CA VAL A 708 30.27 -13.10 4.50
C VAL A 708 30.06 -14.62 4.70
N PHE A 709 28.82 -15.09 4.52
CA PHE A 709 28.53 -16.52 4.65
C PHE A 709 29.24 -17.39 3.57
N SER A 710 29.50 -16.82 2.40
CA SER A 710 30.28 -17.49 1.37
C SER A 710 31.74 -17.72 1.81
N ASP A 711 32.34 -16.71 2.44
CA ASP A 711 33.71 -16.80 2.97
C ASP A 711 33.79 -17.76 4.16
N ILE A 712 32.76 -17.72 5.05
CA ILE A 712 32.65 -18.70 6.16
C ILE A 712 32.56 -20.13 5.64
N ARG A 713 31.71 -20.39 4.63
CA ARG A 713 31.63 -21.75 4.03
C ARG A 713 32.96 -22.18 3.44
N GLN A 714 33.65 -21.27 2.75
CA GLN A 714 34.99 -21.59 2.18
C GLN A 714 36.00 -21.88 3.30
N LEU A 715 35.95 -21.18 4.40
CA LEU A 715 36.79 -21.50 5.57
C LEU A 715 36.52 -22.91 6.07
N PHE A 716 35.25 -23.31 6.24
CA PHE A 716 34.89 -24.65 6.74
C PHE A 716 35.28 -25.76 5.76
N VAL A 717 35.22 -25.55 4.46
CA VAL A 717 35.67 -26.50 3.43
C VAL A 717 37.19 -26.76 3.55
N ASN A 718 37.94 -25.73 3.93
CA ASN A 718 39.41 -25.85 4.04
C ASN A 718 39.88 -26.56 5.31
N LEU A 719 39.00 -26.87 6.26
CA LEU A 719 39.33 -27.60 7.48
C LEU A 719 39.73 -29.04 7.17
N PRO A 720 40.68 -29.63 7.94
CA PRO A 720 41.14 -31.00 7.73
C PRO A 720 40.03 -32.03 7.71
N GLU A 721 39.08 -31.93 8.64
CA GLU A 721 37.90 -32.83 8.72
C GLU A 721 37.01 -32.78 7.49
N ALA A 722 36.75 -31.58 6.95
CA ALA A 722 35.94 -31.39 5.75
C ALA A 722 36.67 -31.94 4.51
N LYS A 723 37.99 -31.76 4.42
CA LYS A 723 38.81 -32.28 3.33
C LYS A 723 38.89 -33.81 3.34
N ILE A 724 39.07 -34.44 4.50
CA ILE A 724 39.07 -35.91 4.67
C ILE A 724 37.73 -36.52 4.20
N ARG A 725 36.62 -35.86 4.50
CA ARG A 725 35.25 -36.26 4.12
C ARG A 725 34.87 -35.85 2.70
N GLY A 726 35.74 -35.16 1.96
CA GLY A 726 35.46 -34.67 0.61
C GLY A 726 34.33 -33.66 0.49
N TYR A 727 34.09 -32.90 1.58
CA TYR A 727 33.01 -31.93 1.62
C TYR A 727 33.28 -30.70 0.75
N LYS A 728 32.30 -30.35 -0.10
CA LYS A 728 32.31 -29.18 -0.99
C LYS A 728 31.55 -28.00 -0.34
N PRO A 729 31.67 -26.74 -0.82
CA PRO A 729 31.00 -25.57 -0.27
C PRO A 729 29.48 -25.72 -0.17
N GLY A 730 28.85 -26.51 -1.06
CA GLY A 730 27.43 -26.83 -0.99
C GLY A 730 27.01 -27.57 0.27
N ARG A 731 27.90 -28.38 0.86
CA ARG A 731 27.63 -29.12 2.12
C ARG A 731 27.34 -28.17 3.27
N PHE A 732 28.00 -27.04 3.31
CA PHE A 732 27.83 -26.00 4.34
C PHE A 732 26.78 -24.95 3.99
N SER A 733 25.93 -25.22 2.97
CA SER A 733 24.81 -24.37 2.60
C SER A 733 23.50 -24.96 3.11
N PHE A 734 22.72 -24.17 3.86
CA PHE A 734 21.36 -24.55 4.27
C PHE A 734 20.32 -24.43 3.14
N ASN A 735 20.72 -23.92 1.97
CA ASN A 735 19.85 -23.81 0.78
C ASN A 735 19.95 -25.03 -0.16
N VAL A 736 21.04 -25.78 -0.07
CA VAL A 736 21.34 -26.88 -0.98
C VAL A 736 21.15 -28.21 -0.29
N ARG A 737 20.63 -29.20 -0.98
CA ARG A 737 20.53 -30.60 -0.49
C ARG A 737 21.89 -31.19 -0.16
N GLY A 738 21.94 -32.10 0.79
CA GLY A 738 23.14 -32.85 1.22
C GLY A 738 23.70 -32.44 2.56
N GLY A 739 23.74 -31.15 2.94
CA GLY A 739 24.23 -30.69 4.24
C GLY A 739 23.13 -30.08 5.14
N ARG A 740 22.02 -29.68 4.56
CA ARG A 740 20.88 -29.10 5.29
C ARG A 740 20.03 -30.17 5.98
N CYS A 741 19.28 -29.77 6.98
CA CYS A 741 18.21 -30.58 7.52
C CYS A 741 17.07 -30.71 6.50
N GLU A 742 16.77 -31.90 6.04
CA GLU A 742 15.73 -32.11 5.00
C GLU A 742 14.30 -31.97 5.59
N ALA A 743 14.09 -32.21 6.87
CA ALA A 743 12.78 -32.07 7.51
C ALA A 743 12.24 -30.64 7.49
N CYS A 744 13.11 -29.64 7.67
CA CYS A 744 12.75 -28.22 7.56
C CYS A 744 13.29 -27.57 6.28
N GLY A 745 13.90 -28.34 5.38
CA GLY A 745 14.50 -27.84 4.14
C GLY A 745 15.58 -26.76 4.38
N GLY A 746 16.21 -26.72 5.55
CA GLY A 746 17.23 -25.74 5.95
C GLY A 746 16.67 -24.44 6.55
N ASN A 747 15.35 -24.32 6.78
CA ASN A 747 14.73 -23.16 7.40
C ASN A 747 15.07 -23.05 8.91
N GLY A 748 15.26 -24.19 9.57
CA GLY A 748 15.40 -24.28 11.04
C GLY A 748 14.06 -24.32 11.77
N TYR A 749 13.00 -23.89 11.12
CA TYR A 749 11.63 -23.80 11.65
C TYR A 749 10.66 -24.44 10.68
N LYS A 750 9.51 -24.90 11.19
CA LYS A 750 8.33 -25.27 10.41
C LYS A 750 7.28 -24.17 10.59
N THR A 751 6.70 -23.72 9.52
CA THR A 751 5.58 -22.76 9.56
C THR A 751 4.29 -23.54 9.68
N ILE A 752 3.49 -23.21 10.67
CA ILE A 752 2.12 -23.70 10.83
C ILE A 752 1.21 -22.58 10.35
N GLU A 753 0.59 -22.78 9.19
CA GLU A 753 -0.37 -21.83 8.63
C GLU A 753 -1.66 -21.83 9.46
N MET A 754 -2.08 -20.66 9.88
CA MET A 754 -3.31 -20.47 10.67
C MET A 754 -4.30 -19.62 9.87
N ASN A 755 -5.52 -20.15 9.61
CA ASN A 755 -6.49 -19.58 8.68
C ASN A 755 -6.93 -18.12 8.99
N PHE A 756 -6.88 -17.68 10.25
CA PHE A 756 -7.34 -16.35 10.69
C PHE A 756 -6.36 -15.60 11.59
N LEU A 757 -5.22 -16.21 11.90
CA LEU A 757 -4.16 -15.63 12.72
C LEU A 757 -2.84 -15.63 11.95
N PRO A 758 -1.85 -14.82 12.37
CA PRO A 758 -0.50 -14.89 11.81
C PRO A 758 0.07 -16.32 11.92
N ASP A 759 0.79 -16.73 10.88
CA ASP A 759 1.46 -18.01 10.86
C ASP A 759 2.42 -18.17 12.04
N VAL A 760 2.42 -19.34 12.67
CA VAL A 760 3.30 -19.65 13.81
C VAL A 760 4.53 -20.42 13.32
N MET A 761 5.72 -19.94 13.67
CA MET A 761 6.98 -20.62 13.40
C MET A 761 7.42 -21.46 14.62
N VAL A 762 7.46 -22.78 14.44
CA VAL A 762 7.90 -23.70 15.49
C VAL A 762 9.30 -24.25 15.15
N PRO A 763 10.26 -24.30 16.10
CA PRO A 763 11.56 -24.91 15.86
C PRO A 763 11.44 -26.32 15.31
N CYS A 764 12.26 -26.66 14.33
CA CYS A 764 12.26 -28.02 13.75
C CYS A 764 12.69 -29.06 14.78
N GLU A 765 11.88 -30.06 15.02
CA GLU A 765 12.10 -31.15 16.01
C GLU A 765 13.38 -31.94 15.72
N ILE A 766 13.84 -32.04 14.45
CA ILE A 766 15.00 -32.83 14.06
C ILE A 766 16.29 -32.05 14.25
N CYS A 767 16.36 -30.78 13.79
CA CYS A 767 17.57 -30.00 13.85
C CYS A 767 17.58 -28.97 14.99
N HIS A 768 16.49 -28.84 15.76
CA HIS A 768 16.34 -27.89 16.88
C HIS A 768 16.82 -26.49 16.53
N GLY A 769 16.39 -25.98 15.36
CA GLY A 769 16.76 -24.66 14.86
C GLY A 769 18.12 -24.56 14.16
N LYS A 770 18.96 -25.61 14.18
CA LYS A 770 20.33 -25.57 13.65
C LYS A 770 20.46 -25.56 12.14
N ARG A 771 19.39 -25.85 11.39
CA ARG A 771 19.31 -25.82 9.91
C ARG A 771 20.09 -26.91 9.16
N TYR A 772 21.02 -27.63 9.78
CA TYR A 772 21.89 -28.61 9.20
C TYR A 772 21.66 -30.03 9.72
N ASN A 773 22.10 -31.02 8.98
CA ASN A 773 22.15 -32.39 9.45
C ASN A 773 23.33 -32.60 10.41
N ARG A 774 23.30 -33.72 11.15
CA ARG A 774 24.28 -34.03 12.21
C ARG A 774 25.72 -34.09 11.69
N GLU A 775 25.93 -34.72 10.55
CA GLU A 775 27.30 -34.94 9.99
C GLU A 775 27.96 -33.59 9.59
N THR A 776 27.19 -32.62 9.08
CA THR A 776 27.70 -31.30 8.75
C THR A 776 28.10 -30.53 10.03
N LEU A 777 27.39 -30.73 11.12
CA LEU A 777 27.65 -30.07 12.42
C LEU A 777 28.87 -30.65 13.16
N GLU A 778 29.38 -31.81 12.76
CA GLU A 778 30.60 -32.41 13.34
C GLU A 778 31.85 -31.62 12.95
N VAL A 779 31.86 -30.98 11.75
CA VAL A 779 33.00 -30.14 11.31
C VAL A 779 33.03 -28.85 12.13
N ARG A 780 34.16 -28.59 12.80
CA ARG A 780 34.30 -27.47 13.74
C ARG A 780 35.53 -26.62 13.46
N PHE A 781 35.35 -25.32 13.53
CA PHE A 781 36.43 -24.32 13.54
C PHE A 781 36.51 -23.68 14.92
N LYS A 782 37.67 -23.70 15.55
CA LYS A 782 37.85 -23.24 16.97
C LYS A 782 36.77 -23.82 17.90
N GLY A 783 36.41 -25.11 17.71
CA GLY A 783 35.38 -25.77 18.54
C GLY A 783 33.92 -25.45 18.21
N LYS A 784 33.62 -24.59 17.23
CA LYS A 784 32.28 -24.19 16.84
C LYS A 784 31.89 -24.77 15.49
N SER A 785 30.68 -25.32 15.39
CA SER A 785 30.07 -25.76 14.14
C SER A 785 29.59 -24.55 13.30
N ILE A 786 29.27 -24.78 12.03
CA ILE A 786 28.70 -23.70 11.18
C ILE A 786 27.39 -23.15 11.71
N ALA A 787 26.55 -23.96 12.38
CA ALA A 787 25.33 -23.51 13.03
C ALA A 787 25.64 -22.63 14.25
N ASP A 788 26.63 -22.99 15.05
CA ASP A 788 27.07 -22.19 16.20
C ASP A 788 27.58 -20.81 15.73
N VAL A 789 28.28 -20.77 14.58
CA VAL A 789 28.74 -19.50 13.99
C VAL A 789 27.57 -18.63 13.55
N LEU A 790 26.54 -19.21 12.93
CA LEU A 790 25.33 -18.46 12.57
C LEU A 790 24.55 -17.96 13.80
N ASP A 791 24.64 -18.64 14.94
CA ASP A 791 24.02 -18.24 16.20
C ASP A 791 24.83 -17.20 16.99
N MET A 792 26.08 -16.92 16.59
CA MET A 792 26.89 -15.86 17.20
C MET A 792 26.30 -14.50 16.91
N THR A 793 26.33 -13.61 17.92
CA THR A 793 26.14 -12.18 17.69
C THR A 793 27.30 -11.61 16.88
N VAL A 794 27.06 -10.50 16.19
CA VAL A 794 28.12 -9.82 15.41
C VAL A 794 29.32 -9.49 16.29
N ASN A 795 29.13 -9.02 17.53
CA ASN A 795 30.23 -8.75 18.46
C ASN A 795 31.07 -9.99 18.75
N MET A 796 30.42 -11.13 19.04
CA MET A 796 31.13 -12.40 19.26
C MET A 796 31.86 -12.87 18.00
N ALA A 797 31.26 -12.67 16.83
CA ALA A 797 31.85 -13.07 15.57
C ALA A 797 33.08 -12.22 15.22
N VAL A 798 33.09 -10.93 15.54
CA VAL A 798 34.27 -10.05 15.37
C VAL A 798 35.47 -10.60 16.18
N GLU A 799 35.26 -10.95 17.45
CA GLU A 799 36.30 -11.56 18.32
C GLU A 799 36.72 -12.95 17.80
N PHE A 800 35.76 -13.78 17.37
CA PHE A 800 36.01 -15.13 16.89
C PHE A 800 36.84 -15.19 15.59
N PHE A 801 36.57 -14.24 14.67
CA PHE A 801 37.22 -14.15 13.36
C PHE A 801 38.34 -13.08 13.29
N GLU A 802 38.83 -12.57 14.43
CA GLU A 802 39.85 -11.50 14.46
C GLU A 802 41.07 -11.76 13.56
N ASN A 803 41.47 -13.05 13.42
CA ASN A 803 42.63 -13.46 12.64
C ASN A 803 42.24 -14.02 11.25
N VAL A 804 41.07 -13.72 10.73
CA VAL A 804 40.57 -14.14 9.41
C VAL A 804 40.31 -12.93 8.52
N PRO A 805 41.32 -12.45 7.77
CA PRO A 805 41.23 -11.18 7.01
C PRO A 805 40.14 -11.12 5.96
N GLN A 806 39.67 -12.26 5.44
CA GLN A 806 38.60 -12.34 4.44
C GLN A 806 37.20 -12.13 5.05
N ILE A 807 37.03 -12.47 6.33
CA ILE A 807 35.73 -12.47 7.04
C ILE A 807 35.58 -11.22 7.90
N LEU A 808 36.62 -10.85 8.63
CA LEU A 808 36.60 -9.79 9.63
C LEU A 808 36.06 -8.45 9.11
N PRO A 809 36.47 -7.89 7.94
CA PRO A 809 36.00 -6.57 7.50
C PRO A 809 34.49 -6.50 7.28
N LYS A 810 33.89 -7.58 6.74
CA LYS A 810 32.45 -7.66 6.49
C LYS A 810 31.63 -7.73 7.78
N ILE A 811 32.13 -8.45 8.79
CA ILE A 811 31.47 -8.54 10.09
C ILE A 811 31.69 -7.25 10.89
N LYS A 812 32.87 -6.65 10.80
CA LYS A 812 33.18 -5.38 11.46
C LYS A 812 32.31 -4.24 10.92
N ALA A 813 32.03 -4.21 9.63
CA ALA A 813 31.08 -3.24 9.06
C ALA A 813 29.68 -3.34 9.67
N LEU A 814 29.20 -4.54 10.02
CA LEU A 814 27.94 -4.72 10.76
C LEU A 814 28.05 -4.17 12.20
N GLN A 815 29.18 -4.33 12.84
CA GLN A 815 29.43 -3.79 14.19
C GLN A 815 29.49 -2.27 14.16
N ASP A 816 30.19 -1.70 13.18
CA ASP A 816 30.40 -0.25 13.03
C ASP A 816 29.07 0.52 12.84
N VAL A 817 28.07 -0.10 12.19
CA VAL A 817 26.71 0.49 12.06
C VAL A 817 25.82 0.23 13.30
N GLY A 818 26.38 -0.21 14.42
CA GLY A 818 25.63 -0.42 15.66
C GLY A 818 24.83 -1.74 15.73
N LEU A 819 25.08 -2.71 14.82
CA LEU A 819 24.39 -4.01 14.79
C LEU A 819 25.16 -5.12 15.54
N GLY A 820 25.99 -4.76 16.51
CA GLY A 820 26.79 -5.72 17.27
C GLY A 820 26.01 -6.79 18.01
N TYR A 821 24.75 -6.55 18.32
CA TYR A 821 23.85 -7.41 19.10
C TYR A 821 23.09 -8.43 18.27
N ILE A 822 22.85 -8.21 16.97
CA ILE A 822 22.11 -9.17 16.12
C ILE A 822 22.95 -10.44 15.88
N LYS A 823 22.26 -11.57 15.63
CA LYS A 823 22.93 -12.83 15.24
C LYS A 823 23.23 -12.84 13.75
N LEU A 824 24.38 -13.43 13.34
CA LEU A 824 24.74 -13.56 11.92
C LEU A 824 23.69 -14.32 11.11
N GLY A 825 23.07 -15.35 11.69
CA GLY A 825 22.04 -16.18 11.08
C GLY A 825 20.61 -15.76 11.40
N GLN A 826 20.38 -14.57 12.00
CA GLN A 826 19.05 -14.06 12.33
C GLN A 826 18.19 -13.93 11.07
N SER A 827 16.96 -14.45 11.10
CA SER A 827 16.07 -14.39 9.94
C SER A 827 15.75 -12.95 9.55
N SER A 828 15.73 -12.64 8.27
CA SER A 828 15.34 -11.33 7.75
C SER A 828 13.92 -10.92 8.16
N THR A 829 13.05 -11.90 8.41
CA THR A 829 11.65 -11.65 8.83
C THR A 829 11.52 -11.19 10.28
N THR A 830 12.57 -11.37 11.10
CA THR A 830 12.62 -10.94 12.50
C THR A 830 13.41 -9.65 12.70
N LEU A 831 14.03 -9.11 11.65
CA LEU A 831 14.71 -7.83 11.70
C LEU A 831 13.70 -6.68 11.58
N SER A 832 13.92 -5.61 12.35
CA SER A 832 13.19 -4.36 12.16
C SER A 832 13.58 -3.68 10.84
N GLY A 833 12.76 -2.70 10.40
CA GLY A 833 13.06 -1.91 9.20
C GLY A 833 14.43 -1.21 9.31
N GLY A 834 14.72 -0.58 10.45
CA GLY A 834 15.99 0.09 10.72
C GLY A 834 17.19 -0.88 10.79
N GLU A 835 17.03 -2.07 11.38
CA GLU A 835 18.08 -3.10 11.37
C GLU A 835 18.37 -3.58 9.93
N SER A 836 17.32 -3.84 9.14
CA SER A 836 17.45 -4.21 7.72
C SER A 836 18.20 -3.15 6.91
N GLN A 837 17.87 -1.88 7.14
CA GLN A 837 18.53 -0.74 6.51
C GLN A 837 20.01 -0.66 6.88
N ARG A 838 20.34 -0.82 8.16
CA ARG A 838 21.74 -0.83 8.62
C ARG A 838 22.54 -2.01 8.10
N VAL A 839 21.94 -3.21 7.90
CA VAL A 839 22.59 -4.33 7.22
C VAL A 839 22.92 -3.99 5.76
N LYS A 840 22.00 -3.30 5.06
CA LYS A 840 22.27 -2.82 3.68
C LYS A 840 23.43 -1.84 3.66
N LEU A 841 23.43 -0.87 4.56
CA LEU A 841 24.51 0.11 4.70
C LEU A 841 25.84 -0.58 4.99
N ALA A 842 25.91 -1.50 5.97
CA ALA A 842 27.12 -2.27 6.29
C ALA A 842 27.68 -3.04 5.08
N THR A 843 26.78 -3.57 4.24
CA THR A 843 27.19 -4.28 3.01
C THR A 843 27.89 -3.34 2.04
N GLU A 844 27.40 -2.13 1.86
CA GLU A 844 28.04 -1.14 0.99
C GLU A 844 29.36 -0.63 1.58
N LEU A 845 29.42 -0.40 2.89
CA LEU A 845 30.65 -0.01 3.61
C LEU A 845 31.76 -1.03 3.48
N SER A 846 31.44 -2.32 3.36
CA SER A 846 32.42 -3.39 3.20
C SER A 846 33.01 -3.48 1.79
N LYS A 847 32.45 -2.75 0.80
CA LYS A 847 32.93 -2.69 -0.59
C LYS A 847 33.97 -1.60 -0.77
N ARG A 848 34.75 -1.73 -1.86
CA ARG A 848 35.71 -0.70 -2.24
C ARG A 848 34.96 0.56 -2.66
N ASP A 849 35.37 1.69 -2.12
CA ASP A 849 34.78 3.00 -2.32
C ASP A 849 35.49 3.76 -3.44
N THR A 850 34.73 4.49 -4.26
CA THR A 850 35.24 5.34 -5.36
C THR A 850 35.27 6.81 -5.01
N GLY A 851 34.60 7.23 -3.93
CA GLY A 851 34.45 8.62 -3.53
C GLY A 851 33.51 9.45 -4.42
N LYS A 852 32.71 8.80 -5.30
CA LYS A 852 31.74 9.45 -6.19
C LYS A 852 30.37 8.80 -6.12
N THR A 853 30.08 8.07 -5.06
CA THR A 853 28.81 7.38 -4.87
C THR A 853 27.79 8.31 -4.21
N LEU A 854 26.55 8.31 -4.73
CA LEU A 854 25.40 8.94 -4.06
C LEU A 854 24.66 7.89 -3.25
N PHE A 855 24.66 8.04 -1.92
CA PHE A 855 23.87 7.25 -1.00
C PHE A 855 22.54 7.97 -0.74
N ILE A 856 21.42 7.27 -0.91
CA ILE A 856 20.08 7.77 -0.59
C ILE A 856 19.54 6.91 0.57
N LEU A 857 19.25 7.56 1.71
CA LEU A 857 18.70 6.92 2.91
C LEU A 857 17.34 7.51 3.22
N ASP A 858 16.38 6.65 3.53
CA ASP A 858 15.03 7.04 3.89
C ASP A 858 14.77 6.76 5.37
N GLU A 859 14.64 7.82 6.17
CA GLU A 859 14.43 7.81 7.62
C GLU A 859 15.34 6.82 8.37
N PRO A 860 16.66 6.93 8.26
CA PRO A 860 17.58 5.93 8.81
C PRO A 860 17.64 5.90 10.34
N THR A 861 17.09 6.89 11.04
CA THR A 861 17.07 6.95 12.51
C THR A 861 15.85 6.28 13.14
N THR A 862 14.98 5.71 12.33
CA THR A 862 13.79 4.98 12.77
C THR A 862 14.14 3.90 13.79
N GLY A 863 13.50 3.95 14.96
CA GLY A 863 13.70 2.98 16.05
C GLY A 863 15.05 3.04 16.74
N LEU A 864 15.78 4.14 16.61
CA LEU A 864 17.09 4.31 17.20
C LEU A 864 17.05 5.19 18.46
N HIS A 865 17.73 4.72 19.49
CA HIS A 865 18.09 5.54 20.64
C HIS A 865 19.12 6.61 20.24
N PHE A 866 19.20 7.72 20.97
CA PHE A 866 20.16 8.83 20.72
C PHE A 866 21.61 8.37 20.50
N GLU A 867 22.10 7.41 21.29
CA GLU A 867 23.45 6.85 21.13
C GLU A 867 23.58 6.06 19.81
N ASP A 868 22.57 5.34 19.39
CA ASP A 868 22.57 4.60 18.13
C ASP A 868 22.56 5.59 16.95
N ILE A 869 21.84 6.72 17.06
CA ILE A 869 21.84 7.80 16.08
C ILE A 869 23.24 8.39 15.96
N ARG A 870 23.91 8.69 17.09
CA ARG A 870 25.28 9.21 17.08
C ARG A 870 26.23 8.26 16.35
N ILE A 871 26.18 6.96 16.64
CA ILE A 871 27.01 5.95 15.98
C ILE A 871 26.72 5.90 14.48
N LEU A 872 25.46 5.94 14.08
CA LEU A 872 25.07 5.94 12.67
C LEU A 872 25.60 7.20 11.96
N MET A 873 25.45 8.38 12.56
CA MET A 873 25.92 9.62 11.96
C MET A 873 27.45 9.65 11.83
N ASP A 874 28.19 9.17 12.82
CA ASP A 874 29.66 9.01 12.73
C ASP A 874 30.07 8.17 11.51
N VAL A 875 29.29 7.16 11.14
CA VAL A 875 29.54 6.32 9.97
C VAL A 875 29.21 7.07 8.67
N LEU A 876 28.08 7.77 8.62
CA LEU A 876 27.66 8.51 7.44
C LEU A 876 28.59 9.69 7.14
N GLU A 877 29.05 10.39 8.17
CA GLU A 877 30.05 11.45 8.04
C GLU A 877 31.38 10.93 7.46
N LYS A 878 31.86 9.78 7.91
CA LYS A 878 33.06 9.14 7.33
C LYS A 878 32.87 8.79 5.86
N LEU A 879 31.64 8.47 5.41
CA LEU A 879 31.38 8.26 3.98
C LEU A 879 31.51 9.58 3.19
N VAL A 880 30.97 10.68 3.74
CA VAL A 880 31.08 12.00 3.12
C VAL A 880 32.56 12.46 3.08
N ASP A 881 33.31 12.26 4.16
CA ASP A 881 34.73 12.61 4.24
C ASP A 881 35.61 11.89 3.20
N ARG A 882 35.16 10.72 2.71
CA ARG A 882 35.78 9.99 1.60
C ARG A 882 35.41 10.53 0.21
N GLY A 883 34.63 11.63 0.14
CA GLY A 883 34.21 12.26 -1.10
C GLY A 883 32.83 11.87 -1.63
N ASN A 884 32.14 10.92 -0.97
CA ASN A 884 30.79 10.52 -1.37
C ASN A 884 29.75 11.59 -1.01
N THR A 885 28.57 11.47 -1.61
CA THR A 885 27.41 12.28 -1.26
C THR A 885 26.43 11.42 -0.50
N VAL A 886 25.94 11.90 0.64
CA VAL A 886 24.92 11.24 1.43
C VAL A 886 23.67 12.10 1.48
N LEU A 887 22.57 11.60 0.93
CA LEU A 887 21.26 12.24 0.91
C LEU A 887 20.32 11.48 1.84
N ILE A 888 19.79 12.17 2.84
CA ILE A 888 18.92 11.58 3.86
C ILE A 888 17.57 12.29 3.83
N ILE A 889 16.48 11.51 3.79
CA ILE A 889 15.14 12.02 4.09
C ILE A 889 14.95 11.86 5.60
N GLU A 890 14.76 12.96 6.35
CA GLU A 890 14.68 12.89 7.81
C GLU A 890 13.81 13.97 8.45
N HIS A 891 13.28 13.61 9.64
CA HIS A 891 12.56 14.49 10.54
C HIS A 891 13.27 14.70 11.88
N ASN A 892 14.23 13.86 12.20
CA ASN A 892 14.98 13.92 13.45
C ASN A 892 15.90 15.14 13.47
N LEU A 893 15.69 16.01 14.45
CA LEU A 893 16.44 17.27 14.56
C LEU A 893 17.92 17.07 14.86
N ASP A 894 18.31 15.97 15.50
CA ASP A 894 19.70 15.62 15.75
C ASP A 894 20.47 15.29 14.45
N VAL A 895 19.77 14.78 13.43
CA VAL A 895 20.33 14.57 12.09
C VAL A 895 20.31 15.85 11.29
N ILE A 896 19.20 16.58 11.32
CA ILE A 896 19.02 17.82 10.54
C ILE A 896 20.09 18.86 10.91
N LYS A 897 20.43 19.00 12.22
CA LYS A 897 21.46 19.94 12.67
C LYS A 897 22.87 19.60 12.21
N LEU A 898 23.15 18.33 11.84
CA LEU A 898 24.45 17.87 11.32
C LEU A 898 24.62 18.12 9.82
N ALA A 899 23.53 18.38 9.08
CA ALA A 899 23.55 18.53 7.63
C ALA A 899 24.51 19.64 7.17
N ASP A 900 25.22 19.40 6.07
CA ASP A 900 25.95 20.44 5.36
C ASP A 900 24.99 21.27 4.49
N TYR A 901 23.94 20.61 3.95
CA TYR A 901 22.92 21.22 3.11
C TYR A 901 21.53 20.66 3.44
N ILE A 902 20.56 21.54 3.59
CA ILE A 902 19.15 21.15 3.85
C ILE A 902 18.30 21.52 2.64
N ILE A 903 17.35 20.65 2.32
CA ILE A 903 16.27 20.88 1.36
C ILE A 903 14.97 20.75 2.13
N ASP A 904 14.25 21.85 2.32
CA ASP A 904 13.02 21.89 3.10
C ASP A 904 11.79 21.99 2.20
N MET A 905 10.90 21.01 2.30
CA MET A 905 9.70 20.86 1.49
C MET A 905 8.44 21.19 2.30
N GLY A 906 7.50 21.86 1.64
CA GLY A 906 6.26 22.25 2.34
C GLY A 906 5.33 23.10 1.48
N PRO A 907 4.59 24.07 2.11
CA PRO A 907 4.50 24.32 3.56
C PRO A 907 3.74 23.25 4.33
N GLU A 908 2.68 22.66 3.76
CA GLU A 908 1.83 21.65 4.36
C GLU A 908 1.97 20.29 3.67
N GLY A 909 1.20 19.30 4.09
CA GLY A 909 1.04 18.02 3.39
C GLY A 909 0.02 18.08 2.23
N GLY A 910 -0.04 17.02 1.41
CA GLY A 910 -1.03 16.85 0.36
C GLY A 910 -1.01 17.95 -0.69
N ARG A 911 -2.18 18.42 -1.10
CA ARG A 911 -2.34 19.45 -2.16
C ARG A 911 -1.76 20.81 -1.78
N ASN A 912 -1.68 21.12 -0.50
CA ASN A 912 -1.13 22.37 0.02
C ASN A 912 0.39 22.33 0.18
N GLY A 913 1.02 21.17 -0.01
CA GLY A 913 2.46 20.96 -0.03
C GLY A 913 3.07 21.02 -1.43
N GLY A 914 4.17 20.28 -1.60
CA GLY A 914 4.81 20.04 -2.89
C GLY A 914 5.63 21.20 -3.43
N ARG A 915 6.08 22.11 -2.56
CA ARG A 915 6.96 23.25 -2.92
C ARG A 915 8.29 23.14 -2.19
N LEU A 916 9.35 23.64 -2.81
CA LEU A 916 10.62 23.90 -2.15
C LEU A 916 10.50 25.22 -1.39
N LEU A 917 10.60 25.17 -0.06
CA LEU A 917 10.52 26.37 0.80
C LEU A 917 11.90 27.02 0.99
N ALA A 918 12.89 26.23 1.27
CA ALA A 918 14.25 26.67 1.48
C ALA A 918 15.26 25.60 1.08
N ALA A 919 16.43 26.01 0.61
CA ALA A 919 17.56 25.13 0.38
C ALA A 919 18.85 25.86 0.75
N GLY A 920 19.75 25.18 1.44
CA GLY A 920 21.02 25.78 1.86
C GLY A 920 21.50 25.27 3.22
N LEU A 921 22.40 26.02 3.85
CA LEU A 921 22.94 25.74 5.18
C LEU A 921 21.82 25.71 6.24
N PRO A 922 21.94 24.88 7.27
CA PRO A 922 20.96 24.83 8.38
C PRO A 922 20.65 26.20 8.97
N GLU A 923 21.65 27.04 9.14
CA GLU A 923 21.55 28.41 9.70
C GLU A 923 20.75 29.37 8.80
N VAL A 924 20.67 29.08 7.49
CA VAL A 924 19.86 29.85 6.53
C VAL A 924 18.42 29.37 6.56
N VAL A 925 18.21 28.03 6.54
CA VAL A 925 16.88 27.41 6.57
C VAL A 925 16.16 27.75 7.88
N ALA A 926 16.87 27.81 9.01
CA ALA A 926 16.31 28.18 10.32
C ALA A 926 15.69 29.59 10.38
N LYS A 927 15.97 30.47 9.39
CA LYS A 927 15.41 31.84 9.30
C LYS A 927 14.15 31.91 8.44
N ASN A 928 13.77 30.84 7.76
CA ASN A 928 12.61 30.84 6.87
C ASN A 928 11.30 30.82 7.68
N LYS A 929 10.45 31.82 7.47
CA LYS A 929 9.18 31.98 8.20
C LYS A 929 8.06 31.04 7.72
N GLU A 930 8.14 30.55 6.49
CA GLU A 930 7.15 29.63 5.91
C GLU A 930 7.42 28.16 6.28
N SER A 931 8.62 27.88 6.78
CA SER A 931 9.05 26.55 7.15
C SER A 931 8.57 26.17 8.56
N HIS A 932 7.88 25.05 8.67
CA HIS A 932 7.54 24.47 9.97
C HIS A 932 8.76 23.85 10.67
N THR A 933 9.80 23.47 9.94
CA THR A 933 11.05 22.93 10.51
C THR A 933 11.91 24.04 11.13
N ALA A 934 11.88 25.24 10.54
CA ALA A 934 12.75 26.35 10.92
C ALA A 934 12.68 26.74 12.42
N PRO A 935 11.51 26.88 13.07
CA PRO A 935 11.43 27.24 14.47
C PRO A 935 12.10 26.23 15.42
N PHE A 936 11.96 24.93 15.11
CA PHE A 936 12.57 23.84 15.88
C PHE A 936 14.09 23.82 15.66
N LEU A 937 14.53 23.96 14.42
CA LEU A 937 15.95 24.02 14.08
C LEU A 937 16.64 25.23 14.71
N ALA A 938 16.00 26.40 14.70
CA ALA A 938 16.55 27.62 15.31
C ALA A 938 16.75 27.50 16.84
N LYS A 939 15.94 26.70 17.53
CA LYS A 939 16.11 26.42 18.97
C LYS A 939 17.37 25.59 19.26
N ILE A 940 17.73 24.66 18.38
CA ILE A 940 18.83 23.72 18.58
C ILE A 940 20.16 24.31 18.10
N LEU A 941 20.15 25.15 17.08
CA LEU A 941 21.35 25.82 16.57
C LEU A 941 21.83 26.97 17.46
N LYS A 942 21.04 27.41 18.45
CA LYS A 942 21.43 28.36 19.49
C LYS A 942 22.24 27.66 20.59
#